data_4006c337afcc25532590811772e6b1a2
#
_entry.id   4006c337afcc25532590811772e6b1a2
#
_cell.length_a   1.000
_cell.length_b   1.000
_cell.length_c   1.000
_cell.angle_alpha   90.00
_cell.angle_beta   90.00
_cell.angle_gamma   90.00
#
_symmetry.space_group_name_H-M   'P 1'
#
loop_
_entity.id
_entity.type
_entity.pdbx_description
1 polymer ?
#
loop_
_entity_poly.entity_id
_entity_poly.type
_entity_poly.pdbx_seq_one_letter_code
_entity_poly.pdbx_strand_id
1 'polypeptide(L)'
;MVTEVEKQKAYIRVADGEEQSVSRFDVGGKDIQKGLKGFVYGERGVWRPGDTLHVSFIMEDREKRIPDKHPVALELYNPRGQFYTKMISTQGTNGFYTFAVPTQADDPTGLWNAYVKVGGTAFHKGLRIETIKPNRLKITLALPTILQASSKDVYAPLTSSWLTGATASRLKAKVEMSLSKVNTQFKNYGQYLFNNPATDFTTVRADVFNGVLDAEGRAGVNIQLPVATGAPGMLNATLTTRVFEPGGDASIYSQTVPFSPFTSYVGINLNQPKGKYIETDKDHVFDIVTVNDQGQPVNRSNLEYKIYRISWSWWWENGEESFGTYINNSSITPVASGNLQTTGGKTSFKFRINYPDWGRYLVYVKDRESGHATGGTVYIDWPDWRGRSNKTDPSGIKMLAFSLNKDSYEIGETATAIIPAAAGGRALVSIENGSTVLRQEWIEVSNGGDTKYTFKITPEMTPNVYLHISLLQPHAQTVNDLPIRMYGVVPVFVTNSQTVLQPQIQMPEVLRPETNFNVTVSEKTGKPMTYTLAIVDDGLLDLTNFKTPDPWNDFYSREALGIRTWDMYDNVLGASAGSYSSLFSTGGDATLKPADAKANRFKPVVKFIGPFYLGKGKSQTHTLKLPMYVGSVRAMVVAGQEGAYGNAEKTAF
;
A
#
# COMPACT_ATOMS: atom_id res chain seq x y z
N MET A 1 26.73 22.15 17.01
CA MET A 1 26.50 23.46 16.37
C MET A 1 26.68 24.54 17.42
N VAL A 2 27.30 25.67 17.09
CA VAL A 2 27.50 26.81 18.01
C VAL A 2 26.92 28.06 17.33
N THR A 3 26.16 28.85 18.08
CA THR A 3 25.68 30.17 17.65
C THR A 3 26.19 31.23 18.60
N GLU A 4 26.47 32.43 18.11
CA GLU A 4 26.94 33.60 18.88
C GLU A 4 26.11 34.80 18.53
N VAL A 5 25.55 35.47 19.55
CA VAL A 5 24.79 36.70 19.44
C VAL A 5 25.24 37.63 20.58
N GLU A 6 25.65 38.88 20.25
CA GLU A 6 26.08 39.90 21.23
C GLU A 6 27.11 39.38 22.26
N LYS A 7 28.11 38.62 21.81
CA LYS A 7 29.16 37.97 22.62
C LYS A 7 28.65 36.81 23.53
N GLN A 8 27.39 36.43 23.44
CA GLN A 8 26.86 35.26 24.11
C GLN A 8 26.93 34.08 23.14
N LYS A 9 27.40 32.95 23.64
CA LYS A 9 27.48 31.70 22.86
C LYS A 9 26.49 30.68 23.38
N ALA A 10 25.73 30.08 22.47
CA ALA A 10 24.96 28.90 22.73
C ALA A 10 25.44 27.73 21.86
N TYR A 11 25.32 26.52 22.36
CA TYR A 11 25.70 25.32 21.61
C TYR A 11 24.60 24.27 21.71
N ILE A 12 24.43 23.50 20.64
CA ILE A 12 23.59 22.32 20.60
C ILE A 12 24.38 21.14 20.03
N ARG A 13 24.25 20.01 20.69
CA ARG A 13 24.80 18.76 20.17
C ARG A 13 23.81 18.19 19.14
N VAL A 14 24.31 17.98 17.92
CA VAL A 14 23.57 17.38 16.81
C VAL A 14 24.13 15.97 16.62
N ALA A 15 23.59 15.00 17.35
CA ALA A 15 23.99 13.61 17.29
C ALA A 15 22.77 12.73 17.03
N ASP A 16 22.99 11.57 16.41
CA ASP A 16 21.95 10.57 16.20
C ASP A 16 21.43 10.07 17.55
N GLY A 17 20.10 10.01 17.68
CA GLY A 17 19.41 9.60 18.90
C GLY A 17 19.14 10.72 19.91
N GLU A 18 19.57 11.97 19.61
CA GLU A 18 19.30 13.16 20.44
C GLU A 18 18.28 14.11 19.76
N GLU A 19 17.73 13.72 18.61
CA GLU A 19 16.67 14.47 17.92
C GLU A 19 15.32 14.34 18.63
N GLN A 20 14.44 15.30 18.40
CA GLN A 20 13.05 15.23 18.85
C GLN A 20 12.40 13.97 18.27
N SER A 21 11.80 13.16 19.13
CA SER A 21 11.16 11.92 18.70
C SER A 21 9.88 12.22 17.92
N VAL A 22 9.85 11.83 16.65
CA VAL A 22 8.66 11.91 15.78
C VAL A 22 7.90 10.58 15.69
N SER A 23 8.31 9.57 16.42
CA SER A 23 7.74 8.21 16.37
C SER A 23 6.25 8.13 16.77
N ARG A 24 5.73 9.15 17.42
CA ARG A 24 4.31 9.27 17.82
C ARG A 24 3.42 9.94 16.79
N PHE A 25 4.01 10.45 15.70
CA PHE A 25 3.30 11.14 14.64
C PHE A 25 3.25 10.29 13.39
N ASP A 26 2.27 10.53 12.55
CA ASP A 26 2.11 9.86 11.27
C ASP A 26 3.07 10.47 10.24
N VAL A 27 4.36 10.09 10.32
CA VAL A 27 5.44 10.62 9.48
C VAL A 27 6.04 9.60 8.51
N GLY A 28 5.42 8.43 8.39
CA GLY A 28 5.87 7.36 7.51
C GLY A 28 5.66 7.63 6.03
N GLY A 29 6.38 6.91 5.19
CA GLY A 29 6.32 7.02 3.74
C GLY A 29 7.57 6.46 3.06
N LYS A 30 7.76 6.80 1.78
CA LYS A 30 8.95 6.44 1.01
C LYS A 30 10.09 7.40 1.33
N ASP A 31 11.26 6.86 1.67
CA ASP A 31 12.45 7.67 1.88
C ASP A 31 12.98 8.26 0.58
N ILE A 32 13.29 9.54 0.59
CA ILE A 32 13.94 10.22 -0.54
C ILE A 32 15.46 10.13 -0.36
N GLN A 33 16.12 9.51 -1.33
CA GLN A 33 17.57 9.31 -1.28
C GLN A 33 18.30 10.53 -1.86
N LYS A 34 18.84 11.39 -1.01
CA LYS A 34 19.69 12.53 -1.41
C LYS A 34 19.04 13.45 -2.46
N GLY A 35 17.72 13.63 -2.43
CA GLY A 35 16.98 14.49 -3.34
C GLY A 35 16.76 13.90 -4.76
N LEU A 36 17.17 12.65 -5.00
CA LEU A 36 16.91 11.95 -6.25
C LEU A 36 15.75 10.98 -6.07
N LYS A 37 14.86 10.92 -7.06
CA LYS A 37 13.86 9.87 -7.19
C LYS A 37 14.14 9.02 -8.42
N GLY A 38 13.89 7.73 -8.33
CA GLY A 38 14.10 6.81 -9.44
C GLY A 38 13.11 5.68 -9.45
N PHE A 39 12.65 5.32 -10.64
CA PHE A 39 11.72 4.23 -10.88
C PHE A 39 12.35 3.21 -11.84
N VAL A 40 12.62 2.00 -11.32
CA VAL A 40 13.18 0.89 -12.10
C VAL A 40 12.06 -0.08 -12.46
N TYR A 41 11.92 -0.41 -13.74
CA TYR A 41 10.88 -1.33 -14.23
C TYR A 41 11.36 -2.19 -15.38
N GLY A 42 10.68 -3.31 -15.60
CA GLY A 42 10.88 -4.19 -16.73
C GLY A 42 9.63 -4.23 -17.61
N GLU A 43 9.75 -4.79 -18.80
CA GLU A 43 8.63 -4.99 -19.74
C GLU A 43 7.69 -6.14 -19.30
N ARG A 44 8.09 -6.92 -18.31
CA ARG A 44 7.31 -8.04 -17.72
C ARG A 44 7.80 -8.35 -16.31
N GLY A 45 7.07 -9.21 -15.59
CA GLY A 45 7.38 -9.58 -14.20
C GLY A 45 8.32 -10.77 -14.06
N VAL A 46 8.36 -11.66 -15.07
CA VAL A 46 9.16 -12.88 -15.04
C VAL A 46 9.80 -13.13 -16.40
N TRP A 47 11.07 -13.46 -16.41
CA TRP A 47 11.88 -13.80 -17.59
C TRP A 47 12.29 -15.27 -17.52
N ARG A 48 12.74 -15.79 -18.65
CA ARG A 48 13.34 -17.14 -18.74
C ARG A 48 14.85 -17.03 -18.86
N PRO A 49 15.60 -18.03 -18.42
CA PRO A 49 17.01 -18.15 -18.80
C PRO A 49 17.14 -18.12 -20.33
N GLY A 50 18.08 -17.32 -20.85
CA GLY A 50 18.27 -17.08 -22.28
C GLY A 50 17.43 -15.92 -22.86
N ASP A 51 16.55 -15.29 -22.07
CA ASP A 51 15.86 -14.07 -22.48
C ASP A 51 16.75 -12.83 -22.32
N THR A 52 16.46 -11.79 -23.09
CA THR A 52 17.00 -10.45 -22.84
C THR A 52 16.10 -9.73 -21.84
N LEU A 53 16.67 -9.27 -20.74
CA LEU A 53 15.99 -8.43 -19.75
C LEU A 53 16.01 -6.99 -20.23
N HIS A 54 14.86 -6.41 -20.56
CA HIS A 54 14.73 -4.99 -20.86
C HIS A 54 14.42 -4.24 -19.55
N VAL A 55 15.46 -3.71 -18.92
CA VAL A 55 15.34 -2.94 -17.68
C VAL A 55 15.36 -1.46 -18.03
N SER A 56 14.34 -0.75 -17.58
CA SER A 56 14.21 0.69 -17.77
C SER A 56 14.30 1.42 -16.43
N PHE A 57 14.81 2.63 -16.49
CA PHE A 57 14.95 3.50 -15.34
C PHE A 57 14.50 4.91 -15.69
N ILE A 58 13.63 5.48 -14.88
CA ILE A 58 13.25 6.89 -14.95
C ILE A 58 13.88 7.58 -13.76
N MET A 59 14.64 8.64 -14.02
CA MET A 59 15.26 9.49 -13.00
C MET A 59 14.54 10.83 -12.93
N GLU A 60 14.20 11.26 -11.72
CA GLU A 60 13.76 12.61 -11.43
C GLU A 60 14.80 13.31 -10.55
N ASP A 61 15.37 14.39 -11.06
CA ASP A 61 16.31 15.29 -10.39
C ASP A 61 15.76 16.71 -10.45
N ARG A 62 14.84 17.04 -9.53
CA ARG A 62 14.20 18.37 -9.50
C ARG A 62 15.17 19.48 -9.20
N GLU A 63 16.20 19.19 -8.42
CA GLU A 63 17.18 20.19 -7.98
C GLU A 63 18.38 20.31 -8.95
N LYS A 64 18.38 19.55 -10.05
CA LYS A 64 19.45 19.52 -11.05
C LYS A 64 20.85 19.30 -10.43
N ARG A 65 20.92 18.38 -9.47
CA ARG A 65 22.16 18.02 -8.77
C ARG A 65 23.10 17.15 -9.61
N ILE A 66 22.53 16.44 -10.58
CA ILE A 66 23.27 15.53 -11.45
C ILE A 66 23.69 16.29 -12.72
N PRO A 67 24.99 16.36 -13.03
CA PRO A 67 25.48 17.00 -14.26
C PRO A 67 24.95 16.31 -15.52
N ASP A 68 24.85 17.04 -16.60
CA ASP A 68 24.52 16.49 -17.92
C ASP A 68 25.49 15.36 -18.28
N LYS A 69 24.97 14.30 -18.90
CA LYS A 69 25.74 13.10 -19.30
C LYS A 69 26.41 12.35 -18.14
N HIS A 70 25.94 12.55 -16.90
CA HIS A 70 26.41 11.76 -15.77
C HIS A 70 26.13 10.27 -16.02
N PRO A 71 27.09 9.37 -15.73
CA PRO A 71 26.89 7.95 -15.97
C PRO A 71 25.82 7.36 -15.03
N VAL A 72 24.87 6.67 -15.62
CA VAL A 72 23.90 5.81 -14.95
C VAL A 72 24.33 4.37 -15.15
N ALA A 73 24.59 3.66 -14.07
CA ALA A 73 25.11 2.29 -14.11
C ALA A 73 24.05 1.31 -13.60
N LEU A 74 23.70 0.31 -14.44
CA LEU A 74 22.96 -0.87 -14.03
C LEU A 74 23.94 -1.95 -13.62
N GLU A 75 23.83 -2.47 -12.40
CA GLU A 75 24.54 -3.65 -11.91
C GLU A 75 23.54 -4.76 -11.63
N LEU A 76 23.82 -5.97 -12.13
CA LEU A 76 22.94 -7.13 -11.97
C LEU A 76 23.67 -8.21 -11.18
N TYR A 77 22.97 -8.78 -10.20
CA TYR A 77 23.44 -9.86 -9.35
C TYR A 77 22.50 -11.06 -9.45
N ASN A 78 23.05 -12.27 -9.54
CA ASN A 78 22.25 -13.48 -9.61
C ASN A 78 21.62 -13.85 -8.25
N PRO A 79 20.75 -14.88 -8.15
CA PRO A 79 20.10 -15.27 -6.90
C PRO A 79 21.04 -15.69 -5.76
N ARG A 80 22.31 -15.99 -6.09
CA ARG A 80 23.35 -16.33 -5.10
C ARG A 80 24.11 -15.09 -4.62
N GLY A 81 23.70 -13.89 -5.02
CA GLY A 81 24.38 -12.63 -4.71
C GLY A 81 25.68 -12.39 -5.48
N GLN A 82 25.98 -13.21 -6.48
CA GLN A 82 27.19 -13.05 -7.30
C GLN A 82 26.95 -12.00 -8.37
N PHE A 83 27.94 -11.14 -8.58
CA PHE A 83 27.93 -10.14 -9.64
C PHE A 83 27.83 -10.83 -11.02
N TYR A 84 26.89 -10.38 -11.84
CA TYR A 84 26.67 -10.92 -13.19
C TYR A 84 27.18 -9.98 -14.28
N THR A 85 26.70 -8.73 -14.28
CA THR A 85 27.12 -7.75 -15.30
C THR A 85 26.91 -6.32 -14.82
N LYS A 86 27.62 -5.40 -15.50
CA LYS A 86 27.45 -3.95 -15.33
C LYS A 86 27.29 -3.29 -16.70
N MET A 87 26.28 -2.47 -16.84
CA MET A 87 26.07 -1.65 -18.04
C MET A 87 26.06 -0.18 -17.63
N ILE A 88 26.65 0.68 -18.43
CA ILE A 88 26.73 2.12 -18.16
C ILE A 88 26.10 2.86 -19.35
N SER A 89 25.21 3.80 -19.06
CA SER A 89 24.64 4.72 -20.05
C SER A 89 24.88 6.16 -19.61
N THR A 90 25.38 6.96 -20.53
CA THR A 90 25.51 8.42 -20.37
C THR A 90 24.49 9.19 -21.22
N GLN A 91 23.65 8.47 -21.95
CA GLN A 91 22.65 9.00 -22.86
C GLN A 91 21.27 8.57 -22.43
N GLY A 92 20.59 9.46 -21.71
CA GLY A 92 19.18 9.33 -21.38
C GLY A 92 18.34 10.29 -22.20
N THR A 93 17.10 9.93 -22.50
CA THR A 93 16.13 10.81 -23.12
C THR A 93 15.20 11.35 -22.04
N ASN A 94 15.35 12.62 -21.66
CA ASN A 94 14.53 13.26 -20.63
C ASN A 94 14.40 12.44 -19.31
N GLY A 95 15.54 11.93 -18.82
CA GLY A 95 15.59 11.12 -17.60
C GLY A 95 15.28 9.63 -17.80
N PHE A 96 14.93 9.18 -19.01
CA PHE A 96 14.72 7.75 -19.30
C PHE A 96 16.03 7.08 -19.76
N TYR A 97 16.36 5.97 -19.13
CA TYR A 97 17.48 5.10 -19.46
C TYR A 97 16.96 3.68 -19.68
N THR A 98 17.48 2.99 -20.67
CA THR A 98 17.10 1.60 -20.97
C THR A 98 18.33 0.73 -21.10
N PHE A 99 18.26 -0.47 -20.58
CA PHE A 99 19.32 -1.46 -20.58
C PHE A 99 18.77 -2.78 -21.11
N ALA A 100 19.44 -3.38 -22.08
CA ALA A 100 19.11 -4.70 -22.62
C ALA A 100 20.18 -5.69 -22.15
N VAL A 101 19.86 -6.49 -21.16
CA VAL A 101 20.78 -7.45 -20.53
C VAL A 101 20.47 -8.85 -21.06
N PRO A 102 21.28 -9.43 -21.93
CA PRO A 102 21.11 -10.82 -22.36
C PRO A 102 21.46 -11.77 -21.23
N THR A 103 20.64 -12.80 -21.04
CA THR A 103 20.93 -13.90 -20.12
C THR A 103 21.27 -15.16 -20.90
N GLN A 104 21.97 -16.11 -20.27
CA GLN A 104 22.30 -17.41 -20.86
C GLN A 104 21.20 -18.44 -20.56
N ALA A 105 21.08 -19.46 -21.39
CA ALA A 105 20.06 -20.51 -21.23
C ALA A 105 20.27 -21.38 -19.99
N ASP A 106 21.48 -21.40 -19.46
CA ASP A 106 21.92 -22.12 -18.24
C ASP A 106 22.05 -21.23 -17.02
N ASP A 107 21.65 -19.95 -17.11
CA ASP A 107 21.65 -19.05 -15.98
C ASP A 107 20.69 -19.53 -14.88
N PRO A 108 21.04 -19.31 -13.59
CA PRO A 108 20.24 -19.80 -12.48
C PRO A 108 18.88 -19.10 -12.41
N THR A 109 17.82 -19.88 -12.17
CA THR A 109 16.50 -19.36 -11.86
C THR A 109 16.44 -18.79 -10.44
N GLY A 110 15.51 -17.88 -10.20
CA GLY A 110 15.27 -17.25 -8.91
C GLY A 110 15.17 -15.74 -8.99
N LEU A 111 15.27 -15.08 -7.84
CA LEU A 111 15.21 -13.62 -7.72
C LEU A 111 16.60 -13.03 -7.95
N TRP A 112 16.75 -12.31 -9.06
CA TRP A 112 17.95 -11.53 -9.37
C TRP A 112 17.79 -10.10 -8.86
N ASN A 113 18.89 -9.46 -8.49
CA ASN A 113 18.88 -8.12 -7.94
C ASN A 113 19.53 -7.14 -8.91
N ALA A 114 18.75 -6.21 -9.42
CA ALA A 114 19.22 -5.10 -10.26
C ALA A 114 19.36 -3.83 -9.41
N TYR A 115 20.52 -3.19 -9.50
CA TYR A 115 20.79 -1.91 -8.87
C TYR A 115 21.13 -0.88 -9.93
N VAL A 116 20.34 0.18 -10.01
CA VAL A 116 20.67 1.34 -10.83
C VAL A 116 21.33 2.39 -9.96
N LYS A 117 22.59 2.72 -10.27
CA LYS A 117 23.42 3.64 -9.48
C LYS A 117 23.61 4.95 -10.19
N VAL A 118 23.35 6.06 -9.49
CA VAL A 118 23.50 7.43 -9.97
C VAL A 118 23.99 8.31 -8.83
N GLY A 119 25.12 9.02 -9.01
CA GLY A 119 25.58 10.02 -8.07
C GLY A 119 25.72 9.54 -6.60
N GLY A 120 26.07 8.29 -6.38
CA GLY A 120 26.18 7.70 -5.03
C GLY A 120 24.85 7.26 -4.41
N THR A 121 23.76 7.29 -5.18
CA THR A 121 22.45 6.73 -4.85
C THR A 121 22.22 5.45 -5.64
N ALA A 122 21.55 4.47 -5.04
CA ALA A 122 21.22 3.19 -5.67
C ALA A 122 19.73 2.90 -5.59
N PHE A 123 19.13 2.57 -6.73
CA PHE A 123 17.74 2.16 -6.86
C PHE A 123 17.68 0.67 -7.13
N HIS A 124 16.95 -0.07 -6.32
CA HIS A 124 16.87 -1.53 -6.38
C HIS A 124 15.59 -2.03 -7.03
N LYS A 125 15.71 -3.11 -7.82
CA LYS A 125 14.59 -3.88 -8.37
C LYS A 125 14.91 -5.37 -8.38
N GLY A 126 14.05 -6.17 -7.78
CA GLY A 126 14.09 -7.63 -7.95
C GLY A 126 13.56 -8.01 -9.33
N LEU A 127 14.32 -8.83 -10.08
CA LEU A 127 13.95 -9.38 -11.38
C LEU A 127 13.84 -10.90 -11.24
N ARG A 128 12.69 -11.46 -11.52
CA ARG A 128 12.46 -12.90 -11.38
C ARG A 128 12.76 -13.62 -12.69
N ILE A 129 13.74 -14.52 -12.68
CA ILE A 129 14.05 -15.39 -13.80
C ILE A 129 13.62 -16.80 -13.44
N GLU A 130 12.65 -17.37 -14.21
CA GLU A 130 12.06 -18.66 -13.93
C GLU A 130 11.86 -19.45 -15.21
N THR A 131 11.90 -20.78 -15.12
CA THR A 131 11.53 -21.64 -16.25
C THR A 131 10.01 -21.69 -16.39
N ILE A 132 9.43 -20.74 -17.12
CA ILE A 132 8.00 -20.72 -17.38
C ILE A 132 7.68 -21.68 -18.52
N LYS A 133 6.89 -22.71 -18.23
CA LYS A 133 6.33 -23.60 -19.26
C LYS A 133 4.91 -23.11 -19.56
N PRO A 134 4.57 -22.73 -20.80
CA PRO A 134 3.20 -22.39 -21.15
C PRO A 134 2.29 -23.60 -20.94
N ASN A 135 1.08 -23.33 -20.48
CA ASN A 135 0.06 -24.36 -20.37
C ASN A 135 -0.20 -24.96 -21.75
N ARG A 136 -0.19 -26.28 -21.83
CA ARG A 136 -0.56 -27.03 -23.04
C ARG A 136 -1.95 -27.62 -22.95
N LEU A 137 -2.53 -27.59 -21.76
CA LEU A 137 -3.86 -28.05 -21.45
C LEU A 137 -4.76 -26.86 -21.07
N LYS A 138 -5.96 -26.84 -21.61
CA LYS A 138 -7.05 -26.00 -21.15
C LYS A 138 -7.69 -26.72 -19.96
N ILE A 139 -7.75 -26.06 -18.80
CA ILE A 139 -8.28 -26.60 -17.56
C ILE A 139 -9.48 -25.75 -17.17
N THR A 140 -10.58 -26.39 -16.77
CA THR A 140 -11.77 -25.73 -16.24
C THR A 140 -12.21 -26.46 -14.98
N LEU A 141 -12.29 -25.73 -13.86
CA LEU A 141 -12.88 -26.19 -12.61
C LEU A 141 -14.16 -25.39 -12.38
N ALA A 142 -15.32 -26.04 -12.48
CA ALA A 142 -16.61 -25.35 -12.34
C ALA A 142 -16.95 -25.17 -10.85
N LEU A 143 -16.78 -23.93 -10.36
CA LEU A 143 -17.07 -23.54 -8.99
C LEU A 143 -18.36 -22.72 -8.91
N PRO A 144 -19.08 -22.78 -7.78
CA PRO A 144 -20.14 -21.83 -7.49
C PRO A 144 -19.56 -20.40 -7.33
N THR A 145 -20.40 -19.40 -7.48
CA THR A 145 -19.99 -17.99 -7.36
C THR A 145 -19.51 -17.60 -5.96
N ILE A 146 -19.90 -18.37 -4.95
CA ILE A 146 -19.47 -18.24 -3.56
C ILE A 146 -19.42 -19.62 -2.92
N LEU A 147 -18.41 -19.89 -2.12
CA LEU A 147 -18.29 -21.08 -1.28
C LEU A 147 -18.81 -20.75 0.12
N GLN A 148 -19.73 -21.56 0.64
CA GLN A 148 -20.34 -21.38 1.95
C GLN A 148 -19.86 -22.48 2.91
N ALA A 149 -19.30 -22.12 4.05
CA ALA A 149 -18.86 -23.10 5.08
C ALA A 149 -20.02 -24.00 5.57
N SER A 150 -21.26 -23.50 5.51
CA SER A 150 -22.47 -24.27 5.86
C SER A 150 -22.72 -25.49 4.95
N SER A 151 -22.18 -25.46 3.73
CA SER A 151 -22.36 -26.56 2.76
C SER A 151 -21.50 -27.79 3.03
N LYS A 152 -20.52 -27.71 3.94
CA LYS A 152 -19.52 -28.73 4.29
C LYS A 152 -18.73 -29.28 3.10
N ASP A 153 -19.40 -29.74 2.05
CA ASP A 153 -18.83 -30.29 0.83
C ASP A 153 -19.39 -29.56 -0.40
N VAL A 154 -18.52 -29.29 -1.36
CA VAL A 154 -18.90 -28.69 -2.64
C VAL A 154 -18.39 -29.57 -3.78
N TYR A 155 -19.30 -30.02 -4.63
CA TYR A 155 -18.94 -30.73 -5.84
C TYR A 155 -18.57 -29.78 -6.95
N ALA A 156 -17.34 -29.92 -7.50
CA ALA A 156 -16.80 -29.09 -8.58
C ALA A 156 -16.33 -29.99 -9.74
N PRO A 157 -17.04 -30.02 -10.89
CA PRO A 157 -16.57 -30.69 -12.07
C PRO A 157 -15.25 -30.12 -12.58
N LEU A 158 -14.23 -30.94 -12.71
CA LEU A 158 -12.96 -30.64 -13.35
C LEU A 158 -12.97 -31.21 -14.77
N THR A 159 -12.64 -30.38 -15.75
CA THR A 159 -12.46 -30.82 -17.14
C THR A 159 -11.13 -30.32 -17.69
N SER A 160 -10.46 -31.11 -18.52
CA SER A 160 -9.23 -30.71 -19.18
C SER A 160 -9.16 -31.27 -20.59
N SER A 161 -8.61 -30.49 -21.51
CA SER A 161 -8.33 -30.85 -22.88
C SER A 161 -7.02 -30.25 -23.34
N TRP A 162 -6.35 -30.87 -24.30
CA TRP A 162 -5.21 -30.26 -24.97
C TRP A 162 -5.65 -29.03 -25.76
N LEU A 163 -4.79 -28.04 -25.88
CA LEU A 163 -5.08 -26.84 -26.71
C LEU A 163 -5.33 -27.18 -28.19
N THR A 164 -4.88 -28.35 -28.63
CA THR A 164 -5.17 -28.92 -29.96
C THR A 164 -6.60 -29.48 -30.09
N GLY A 165 -7.39 -29.48 -29.00
CA GLY A 165 -8.75 -30.03 -28.98
C GLY A 165 -8.84 -31.51 -28.57
N ALA A 166 -7.74 -32.24 -28.46
CA ALA A 166 -7.73 -33.62 -27.98
C ALA A 166 -8.06 -33.70 -26.48
N THR A 167 -8.69 -34.78 -26.02
CA THR A 167 -9.01 -35.01 -24.62
C THR A 167 -7.75 -35.24 -23.77
N ALA A 168 -7.72 -34.70 -22.55
CA ALA A 168 -6.67 -34.94 -21.57
C ALA A 168 -6.88 -36.27 -20.82
N SER A 169 -6.99 -37.36 -21.60
CA SER A 169 -7.37 -38.69 -21.11
C SER A 169 -6.36 -39.25 -20.11
N ARG A 170 -6.84 -39.69 -18.96
CA ARG A 170 -6.07 -40.39 -17.91
C ARG A 170 -4.86 -39.62 -17.37
N LEU A 171 -4.87 -38.31 -17.44
CA LEU A 171 -3.81 -37.48 -16.88
C LEU A 171 -3.99 -37.30 -15.37
N LYS A 172 -2.90 -37.30 -14.63
CA LYS A 172 -2.91 -36.99 -13.19
C LYS A 172 -3.32 -35.52 -12.96
N ALA A 173 -4.19 -35.29 -11.98
CA ALA A 173 -4.62 -33.96 -11.60
C ALA A 173 -4.55 -33.76 -10.08
N LYS A 174 -4.18 -32.55 -9.66
CA LYS A 174 -4.15 -32.13 -8.26
C LYS A 174 -4.84 -30.76 -8.15
N VAL A 175 -5.68 -30.61 -7.12
CA VAL A 175 -6.29 -29.31 -6.79
C VAL A 175 -5.93 -28.96 -5.35
N GLU A 176 -5.34 -27.78 -5.18
CA GLU A 176 -5.02 -27.19 -3.89
C GLU A 176 -5.91 -25.96 -3.67
N MET A 177 -6.40 -25.78 -2.45
CA MET A 177 -7.15 -24.60 -2.04
C MET A 177 -6.36 -23.81 -1.01
N SER A 178 -6.32 -22.49 -1.15
CA SER A 178 -5.82 -21.58 -0.12
C SER A 178 -6.90 -20.58 0.26
N LEU A 179 -7.11 -20.37 1.57
CA LEU A 179 -7.99 -19.35 2.12
C LEU A 179 -7.15 -18.20 2.63
N SER A 180 -7.43 -16.99 2.16
CA SER A 180 -6.75 -15.76 2.58
C SER A 180 -7.74 -14.70 3.01
N LYS A 181 -7.32 -13.80 3.92
CA LYS A 181 -8.14 -12.68 4.37
C LYS A 181 -8.43 -11.69 3.24
N VAL A 182 -9.63 -11.11 3.25
CA VAL A 182 -10.05 -10.05 2.35
C VAL A 182 -10.80 -8.98 3.12
N ASN A 183 -10.80 -7.75 2.64
CA ASN A 183 -11.67 -6.72 3.18
C ASN A 183 -13.11 -7.01 2.73
N THR A 184 -13.96 -7.40 3.68
CA THR A 184 -15.35 -7.76 3.44
C THR A 184 -16.16 -6.52 3.08
N GLN A 185 -16.76 -6.52 1.91
CA GLN A 185 -17.59 -5.42 1.43
C GLN A 185 -18.85 -5.95 0.76
N PHE A 186 -19.98 -5.25 0.97
CA PHE A 186 -21.24 -5.51 0.29
C PHE A 186 -21.66 -4.28 -0.50
N LYS A 187 -22.09 -4.48 -1.73
CA LYS A 187 -22.37 -3.42 -2.74
C LYS A 187 -23.20 -2.25 -2.20
N ASN A 188 -24.18 -2.52 -1.33
CA ASN A 188 -25.10 -1.50 -0.82
C ASN A 188 -24.69 -0.93 0.54
N TYR A 189 -23.54 -1.35 1.09
CA TYR A 189 -23.09 -1.04 2.45
C TYR A 189 -21.62 -0.58 2.49
N GLY A 190 -21.18 0.17 1.49
CA GLY A 190 -19.79 0.61 1.36
C GLY A 190 -19.26 1.48 2.52
N GLN A 191 -20.15 2.11 3.30
CA GLN A 191 -19.80 2.89 4.49
C GLN A 191 -19.69 2.06 5.77
N TYR A 192 -20.01 0.76 5.73
CA TYR A 192 -19.95 -0.12 6.89
C TYR A 192 -18.66 -0.94 6.90
N LEU A 193 -18.12 -1.15 8.09
CA LEU A 193 -17.01 -2.07 8.37
C LEU A 193 -17.59 -3.44 8.69
N PHE A 194 -17.06 -4.48 8.07
CA PHE A 194 -17.50 -5.87 8.28
C PHE A 194 -16.39 -6.79 8.77
N ASN A 195 -15.17 -6.33 8.87
CA ASN A 195 -14.08 -7.17 9.34
C ASN A 195 -13.94 -7.08 10.86
N ASN A 196 -13.67 -8.22 11.48
CA ASN A 196 -13.35 -8.30 12.90
C ASN A 196 -11.89 -7.84 13.14
N PRO A 197 -11.66 -6.72 13.82
CA PRO A 197 -10.30 -6.25 14.09
C PRO A 197 -9.59 -7.04 15.20
N ALA A 198 -10.32 -7.93 15.88
CA ALA A 198 -9.82 -8.72 17.00
C ALA A 198 -9.30 -10.10 16.61
N THR A 199 -9.30 -10.44 15.32
CA THR A 199 -8.79 -11.72 14.84
C THR A 199 -7.63 -11.54 13.89
N ASP A 200 -6.61 -12.36 14.08
CA ASP A 200 -5.52 -12.51 13.13
C ASP A 200 -5.70 -13.84 12.40
N PHE A 201 -5.93 -13.77 11.09
CA PHE A 201 -6.16 -14.94 10.25
C PHE A 201 -4.93 -15.23 9.40
N THR A 202 -4.33 -16.38 9.64
CA THR A 202 -3.24 -16.90 8.80
C THR A 202 -3.80 -17.69 7.62
N THR A 203 -3.16 -17.55 6.45
CA THR A 203 -3.57 -18.28 5.24
C THR A 203 -3.57 -19.80 5.48
N VAL A 204 -4.73 -20.43 5.30
CA VAL A 204 -4.91 -21.87 5.40
C VAL A 204 -4.76 -22.49 4.00
N ARG A 205 -4.03 -23.61 3.91
CA ARG A 205 -3.88 -24.36 2.66
C ARG A 205 -4.33 -25.81 2.87
N ALA A 206 -5.01 -26.37 1.88
CA ALA A 206 -5.50 -27.73 1.89
C ALA A 206 -5.42 -28.37 0.50
N ASP A 207 -5.04 -29.64 0.42
CA ASP A 207 -5.18 -30.45 -0.78
C ASP A 207 -6.62 -30.94 -0.86
N VAL A 208 -7.35 -30.54 -1.90
CA VAL A 208 -8.78 -30.85 -2.05
C VAL A 208 -9.03 -31.98 -3.07
N PHE A 209 -8.06 -32.22 -3.94
CA PHE A 209 -8.12 -33.36 -4.90
C PHE A 209 -6.72 -33.81 -5.31
N ASN A 210 -6.52 -35.11 -5.38
CA ASN A 210 -5.33 -35.72 -5.97
C ASN A 210 -5.75 -37.05 -6.61
N GLY A 211 -5.83 -37.07 -7.93
CA GLY A 211 -6.38 -38.22 -8.66
C GLY A 211 -6.00 -38.19 -10.15
N VAL A 212 -6.75 -38.98 -10.92
CA VAL A 212 -6.54 -39.15 -12.37
C VAL A 212 -7.85 -38.79 -13.08
N LEU A 213 -7.75 -38.08 -14.20
CA LEU A 213 -8.88 -37.81 -15.09
C LEU A 213 -9.36 -39.07 -15.80
N ASP A 214 -10.64 -39.18 -16.11
CA ASP A 214 -11.21 -40.26 -16.89
C ASP A 214 -10.75 -40.26 -18.38
N ALA A 215 -11.32 -41.14 -19.21
CA ALA A 215 -11.00 -41.21 -20.63
C ALA A 215 -11.43 -39.94 -21.40
N GLU A 216 -12.44 -39.25 -20.91
CA GLU A 216 -12.99 -38.01 -21.47
C GLU A 216 -12.28 -36.75 -20.93
N GLY A 217 -11.26 -36.93 -20.07
CA GLY A 217 -10.51 -35.80 -19.47
C GLY A 217 -11.27 -35.08 -18.35
N ARG A 218 -12.09 -35.81 -17.57
CA ARG A 218 -12.95 -35.27 -16.51
C ARG A 218 -12.64 -35.91 -15.16
N ALA A 219 -12.94 -35.17 -14.09
CA ALA A 219 -12.96 -35.70 -12.72
C ALA A 219 -13.99 -34.97 -11.88
N GLY A 220 -14.59 -35.65 -10.91
CA GLY A 220 -15.41 -35.01 -9.89
C GLY A 220 -14.53 -34.63 -8.70
N VAL A 221 -14.46 -33.34 -8.40
CA VAL A 221 -13.73 -32.84 -7.25
C VAL A 221 -14.71 -32.55 -6.11
N ASN A 222 -14.62 -33.28 -5.02
CA ASN A 222 -15.40 -33.04 -3.80
C ASN A 222 -14.52 -32.20 -2.87
N ILE A 223 -14.82 -30.90 -2.79
CA ILE A 223 -14.08 -29.94 -1.98
C ILE A 223 -14.65 -29.99 -0.57
N GLN A 224 -13.91 -30.56 0.36
CA GLN A 224 -14.20 -30.43 1.78
C GLN A 224 -13.76 -29.06 2.25
N LEU A 225 -14.74 -28.25 2.69
CA LEU A 225 -14.46 -26.87 3.11
C LEU A 225 -13.85 -26.86 4.52
N PRO A 226 -12.65 -26.29 4.71
CA PRO A 226 -12.02 -26.25 6.01
C PRO A 226 -12.77 -25.31 6.96
N VAL A 227 -12.72 -25.64 8.26
CA VAL A 227 -13.20 -24.73 9.30
C VAL A 227 -12.26 -23.52 9.37
N ALA A 228 -12.75 -22.37 8.98
CA ALA A 228 -11.98 -21.12 8.99
C ALA A 228 -12.03 -20.46 10.38
N THR A 229 -11.42 -21.11 11.38
CA THR A 229 -11.33 -20.57 12.74
C THR A 229 -10.60 -19.23 12.72
N GLY A 230 -11.19 -18.20 13.36
CA GLY A 230 -10.59 -16.87 13.43
C GLY A 230 -10.72 -16.04 12.15
N ALA A 231 -11.61 -16.42 11.22
CA ALA A 231 -11.88 -15.60 10.04
C ALA A 231 -12.38 -14.20 10.45
N PRO A 232 -11.79 -13.11 9.92
CA PRO A 232 -12.21 -11.76 10.28
C PRO A 232 -13.53 -11.34 9.61
N GLY A 233 -13.90 -12.01 8.54
CA GLY A 233 -15.07 -11.76 7.72
C GLY A 233 -15.09 -12.76 6.58
N MET A 234 -15.47 -12.32 5.36
CA MET A 234 -15.30 -13.15 4.16
C MET A 234 -13.84 -13.42 3.89
N LEU A 235 -13.55 -14.52 3.21
CA LEU A 235 -12.22 -14.90 2.76
C LEU A 235 -12.22 -15.06 1.24
N ASN A 236 -11.03 -15.01 0.64
CA ASN A 236 -10.80 -15.45 -0.72
C ASN A 236 -10.35 -16.92 -0.72
N ALA A 237 -11.10 -17.77 -1.41
CA ALA A 237 -10.69 -19.13 -1.71
C ALA A 237 -10.05 -19.16 -3.10
N THR A 238 -8.75 -19.39 -3.15
CA THR A 238 -8.00 -19.58 -4.40
C THR A 238 -7.77 -21.07 -4.60
N LEU A 239 -8.34 -21.63 -5.67
CA LEU A 239 -8.16 -23.02 -6.05
C LEU A 239 -7.15 -23.07 -7.20
N THR A 240 -6.05 -23.78 -6.99
CA THR A 240 -4.99 -24.00 -7.97
C THR A 240 -5.05 -25.43 -8.45
N THR A 241 -5.46 -25.62 -9.70
CA THR A 241 -5.55 -26.91 -10.37
C THR A 241 -4.31 -27.15 -11.21
N ARG A 242 -3.66 -28.30 -11.03
CA ARG A 242 -2.54 -28.76 -11.85
C ARG A 242 -2.95 -30.05 -12.55
N VAL A 243 -2.78 -30.11 -13.87
CA VAL A 243 -2.95 -31.33 -14.66
C VAL A 243 -1.61 -31.67 -15.26
N PHE A 244 -1.13 -32.88 -14.97
CA PHE A 244 0.23 -33.34 -15.30
C PHE A 244 0.24 -34.09 -16.62
N GLU A 245 1.15 -33.73 -17.50
CA GLU A 245 1.45 -34.46 -18.74
C GLU A 245 2.25 -35.74 -18.43
N PRO A 246 2.30 -36.72 -19.35
CA PRO A 246 3.07 -37.94 -19.14
C PRO A 246 4.55 -37.72 -18.87
N GLY A 247 5.11 -36.59 -19.31
CA GLY A 247 6.49 -36.17 -19.05
C GLY A 247 6.74 -35.54 -17.68
N GLY A 248 5.71 -35.44 -16.82
CA GLY A 248 5.81 -34.84 -15.49
C GLY A 248 5.57 -33.34 -15.44
N ASP A 249 5.49 -32.65 -16.59
CA ASP A 249 5.13 -31.25 -16.66
C ASP A 249 3.66 -31.02 -16.31
N ALA A 250 3.33 -29.87 -15.74
CA ALA A 250 1.95 -29.56 -15.39
C ALA A 250 1.49 -28.26 -16.04
N SER A 251 0.27 -28.31 -16.60
CA SER A 251 -0.49 -27.09 -16.86
C SER A 251 -1.21 -26.68 -15.60
N ILE A 252 -1.26 -25.37 -15.32
CA ILE A 252 -1.77 -24.80 -14.07
C ILE A 252 -2.89 -23.82 -14.39
N TYR A 253 -3.98 -23.94 -13.64
CA TYR A 253 -5.11 -23.00 -13.66
C TYR A 253 -5.47 -22.59 -12.25
N SER A 254 -5.57 -21.28 -11.99
CA SER A 254 -5.95 -20.76 -10.69
C SER A 254 -7.21 -19.92 -10.81
N GLN A 255 -8.15 -20.15 -9.91
CA GLN A 255 -9.42 -19.42 -9.82
C GLN A 255 -9.67 -19.00 -8.38
N THR A 256 -10.07 -17.76 -8.19
CA THR A 256 -10.43 -17.24 -6.86
C THR A 256 -11.92 -16.97 -6.80
N VAL A 257 -12.58 -17.48 -5.76
CA VAL A 257 -13.99 -17.24 -5.45
C VAL A 257 -14.13 -16.78 -3.99
N PRO A 258 -15.13 -15.96 -3.64
CA PRO A 258 -15.41 -15.64 -2.25
C PRO A 258 -15.74 -16.90 -1.44
N PHE A 259 -15.27 -16.93 -0.19
CA PHE A 259 -15.62 -17.95 0.79
C PHE A 259 -16.31 -17.28 1.98
N SER A 260 -17.51 -17.75 2.31
CA SER A 260 -18.32 -17.28 3.43
C SER A 260 -18.20 -18.24 4.62
N PRO A 261 -17.42 -17.90 5.66
CA PRO A 261 -17.34 -18.72 6.88
C PRO A 261 -18.56 -18.57 7.80
N PHE A 262 -19.37 -17.52 7.63
CA PHE A 262 -20.50 -17.20 8.47
C PHE A 262 -21.83 -17.24 7.72
N THR A 263 -22.90 -17.54 8.42
CA THR A 263 -24.27 -17.51 7.86
C THR A 263 -24.83 -16.10 7.72
N SER A 264 -24.29 -15.15 8.47
CA SER A 264 -24.57 -13.73 8.35
C SER A 264 -23.40 -12.89 8.86
N TYR A 265 -23.42 -11.64 8.47
CA TYR A 265 -22.39 -10.64 8.75
C TYR A 265 -23.03 -9.45 9.44
N VAL A 266 -22.43 -9.02 10.55
CA VAL A 266 -22.75 -7.75 11.18
C VAL A 266 -21.78 -6.68 10.67
N GLY A 267 -22.31 -5.52 10.27
CA GLY A 267 -21.54 -4.36 9.82
C GLY A 267 -21.79 -3.16 10.73
N ILE A 268 -20.78 -2.35 10.95
CA ILE A 268 -20.87 -1.11 11.72
C ILE A 268 -20.46 0.10 10.88
N ASN A 269 -21.25 1.17 10.95
CA ASN A 269 -20.88 2.49 10.50
C ASN A 269 -20.69 3.39 11.72
N LEU A 270 -19.47 3.87 11.91
CA LEU A 270 -19.10 4.68 13.06
C LEU A 270 -19.53 6.15 12.90
N ASN A 271 -20.08 6.52 11.73
CA ASN A 271 -20.51 7.88 11.40
C ASN A 271 -19.45 8.96 11.69
N GLN A 272 -18.18 8.54 11.70
CA GLN A 272 -17.05 9.43 11.93
C GLN A 272 -16.70 10.13 10.59
N PRO A 273 -16.68 11.46 10.56
CA PRO A 273 -16.18 12.18 9.39
C PRO A 273 -14.72 11.82 9.12
N LYS A 274 -14.36 11.60 7.83
CA LYS A 274 -12.98 11.26 7.45
C LYS A 274 -11.99 12.27 8.03
N GLY A 275 -10.94 11.77 8.71
CA GLY A 275 -9.88 12.59 9.28
C GLY A 275 -10.27 13.46 10.47
N LYS A 276 -11.49 13.30 11.02
CA LYS A 276 -11.98 14.08 12.16
C LYS A 276 -12.25 13.19 13.35
N TYR A 277 -12.13 13.76 14.55
CA TYR A 277 -12.60 13.16 15.79
C TYR A 277 -14.10 13.40 15.97
N ILE A 278 -14.74 12.62 16.83
CA ILE A 278 -16.09 12.90 17.35
C ILE A 278 -15.97 13.57 18.73
N GLU A 279 -16.93 14.41 19.08
CA GLU A 279 -16.82 15.30 20.23
C GLU A 279 -17.29 14.65 21.53
N THR A 280 -16.63 14.97 22.65
CA THR A 280 -17.18 14.67 23.99
C THR A 280 -18.47 15.45 24.25
N ASP A 281 -19.21 15.04 25.26
CA ASP A 281 -20.44 15.69 25.75
C ASP A 281 -21.60 15.71 24.73
N LYS A 282 -21.45 14.96 23.63
CA LYS A 282 -22.49 14.76 22.60
C LYS A 282 -22.86 13.29 22.45
N ASP A 283 -24.10 13.03 22.08
CA ASP A 283 -24.55 11.71 21.71
C ASP A 283 -24.12 11.40 20.27
N HIS A 284 -23.36 10.31 20.09
CA HIS A 284 -22.98 9.79 18.78
C HIS A 284 -23.80 8.55 18.48
N VAL A 285 -24.30 8.46 17.26
CA VAL A 285 -25.08 7.31 16.80
C VAL A 285 -24.18 6.43 15.95
N PHE A 286 -24.09 5.15 16.30
CA PHE A 286 -23.42 4.14 15.49
C PHE A 286 -24.47 3.25 14.85
N ASP A 287 -24.42 3.16 13.52
CA ASP A 287 -25.39 2.38 12.76
C ASP A 287 -24.89 0.96 12.55
N ILE A 288 -25.78 0.01 12.74
CA ILE A 288 -25.52 -1.43 12.59
C ILE A 288 -26.38 -1.99 11.48
N VAL A 289 -25.79 -2.84 10.66
CA VAL A 289 -26.51 -3.65 9.69
C VAL A 289 -26.17 -5.13 9.86
N THR A 290 -27.13 -5.98 9.54
CA THR A 290 -26.92 -7.43 9.47
C THR A 290 -27.39 -7.94 8.11
N VAL A 291 -26.50 -8.66 7.42
CA VAL A 291 -26.73 -9.12 6.05
C VAL A 291 -26.30 -10.60 5.91
N ASN A 292 -26.87 -11.30 4.93
CA ASN A 292 -26.36 -12.61 4.54
C ASN A 292 -25.09 -12.46 3.66
N ASP A 293 -24.55 -13.56 3.20
CA ASP A 293 -23.36 -13.63 2.34
C ASP A 293 -23.54 -12.98 0.95
N GLN A 294 -24.78 -12.72 0.53
CA GLN A 294 -25.14 -11.99 -0.70
C GLN A 294 -25.40 -10.51 -0.45
N GLY A 295 -25.29 -10.04 0.80
CA GLY A 295 -25.56 -8.65 1.17
C GLY A 295 -27.04 -8.31 1.31
N GLN A 296 -27.92 -9.31 1.42
CA GLN A 296 -29.34 -9.09 1.69
C GLN A 296 -29.58 -8.92 3.20
N PRO A 297 -30.45 -8.00 3.64
CA PRO A 297 -30.70 -7.77 5.05
C PRO A 297 -31.32 -9.01 5.73
N VAL A 298 -30.83 -9.33 6.91
CA VAL A 298 -31.34 -10.41 7.78
C VAL A 298 -31.57 -9.87 9.19
N ASN A 299 -32.62 -10.34 9.87
CA ASN A 299 -32.88 -9.97 11.25
C ASN A 299 -32.04 -10.82 12.20
N ARG A 300 -31.50 -10.20 13.24
CA ARG A 300 -30.76 -10.84 14.32
C ARG A 300 -31.27 -10.33 15.66
N SER A 301 -31.52 -11.27 16.59
CA SER A 301 -32.06 -10.98 17.91
C SER A 301 -30.99 -10.88 18.98
N ASN A 302 -29.79 -11.36 18.71
CA ASN A 302 -28.74 -11.52 19.72
C ASN A 302 -27.40 -10.89 19.25
N LEU A 303 -27.42 -9.56 19.10
CA LEU A 303 -26.20 -8.78 18.88
C LEU A 303 -25.70 -8.21 20.20
N GLU A 304 -24.42 -8.30 20.45
CA GLU A 304 -23.76 -7.69 21.61
C GLU A 304 -22.79 -6.61 21.12
N TYR A 305 -22.85 -5.40 21.70
CA TYR A 305 -21.82 -4.40 21.49
C TYR A 305 -21.01 -4.18 22.75
N LYS A 306 -19.73 -3.86 22.58
CA LYS A 306 -18.80 -3.49 23.64
C LYS A 306 -17.92 -2.34 23.14
N ILE A 307 -17.68 -1.37 24.00
CA ILE A 307 -16.81 -0.24 23.71
C ILE A 307 -15.67 -0.26 24.72
N TYR A 308 -14.45 -0.25 24.24
CA TYR A 308 -13.24 -0.28 25.05
C TYR A 308 -12.46 1.01 24.87
N ARG A 309 -11.98 1.59 25.96
CA ARG A 309 -10.99 2.67 25.89
C ARG A 309 -9.61 2.07 25.65
N ILE A 310 -8.94 2.46 24.59
CA ILE A 310 -7.62 1.96 24.24
C ILE A 310 -6.59 2.78 25.01
N SER A 311 -5.78 2.12 25.86
CA SER A 311 -4.69 2.79 26.57
C SER A 311 -3.53 3.11 25.63
N TRP A 312 -2.85 4.22 25.88
CA TRP A 312 -1.68 4.63 25.09
C TRP A 312 -0.55 3.62 25.13
N SER A 313 -0.26 3.01 26.28
CA SER A 313 0.77 2.00 26.45
C SER A 313 0.53 0.79 25.53
N TRP A 314 -0.69 0.30 25.50
CA TRP A 314 -1.03 -0.84 24.66
C TRP A 314 -0.91 -0.52 23.17
N TRP A 315 -1.40 0.64 22.74
CA TRP A 315 -1.30 1.10 21.34
C TRP A 315 0.15 1.21 20.88
N TRP A 316 1.01 1.67 21.78
CA TRP A 316 2.43 1.82 21.52
C TRP A 316 3.17 0.49 21.33
N GLU A 317 2.82 -0.52 22.12
CA GLU A 317 3.47 -1.82 22.11
C GLU A 317 2.99 -2.73 20.98
N ASN A 318 1.74 -2.62 20.53
CA ASN A 318 1.09 -3.60 19.64
C ASN A 318 0.64 -3.03 18.28
N GLY A 319 0.66 -1.73 18.07
CA GLY A 319 0.17 -1.12 16.81
C GLY A 319 -1.29 -1.43 16.49
N GLU A 320 -1.65 -1.40 15.21
CA GLU A 320 -3.01 -1.75 14.74
C GLU A 320 -3.22 -3.25 14.51
N GLU A 321 -2.21 -4.09 14.73
CA GLU A 321 -2.16 -5.43 14.16
C GLU A 321 -3.11 -6.46 14.78
N SER A 322 -3.49 -6.36 16.04
CA SER A 322 -4.55 -7.23 16.59
C SER A 322 -5.16 -6.73 17.91
N PHE A 323 -6.43 -6.42 17.90
CA PHE A 323 -7.20 -6.15 19.12
C PHE A 323 -7.64 -7.43 19.87
N GLY A 324 -7.25 -8.62 19.39
CA GLY A 324 -7.66 -9.89 19.96
C GLY A 324 -7.21 -10.07 21.41
N THR A 325 -5.96 -9.74 21.71
CA THR A 325 -5.41 -9.77 23.07
C THR A 325 -6.08 -8.76 23.96
N TYR A 326 -6.50 -7.61 23.43
CA TYR A 326 -7.18 -6.56 24.16
C TYR A 326 -8.60 -6.97 24.57
N ILE A 327 -9.37 -7.53 23.64
CA ILE A 327 -10.76 -7.95 23.88
C ILE A 327 -10.84 -9.22 24.75
N ASN A 328 -9.86 -10.11 24.63
CA ASN A 328 -9.83 -11.37 25.36
C ASN A 328 -9.18 -11.26 26.74
N ASN A 329 -8.60 -10.12 27.08
CA ASN A 329 -8.02 -9.89 28.39
C ASN A 329 -9.14 -9.60 29.42
N SER A 330 -9.34 -10.51 30.35
CA SER A 330 -10.36 -10.41 31.42
C SER A 330 -10.15 -9.21 32.36
N SER A 331 -8.97 -8.62 32.38
CA SER A 331 -8.66 -7.42 33.18
C SER A 331 -9.15 -6.12 32.53
N ILE A 332 -9.55 -6.14 31.24
CA ILE A 332 -10.00 -4.96 30.52
C ILE A 332 -11.53 -4.94 30.47
N THR A 333 -12.13 -4.04 31.22
CA THR A 333 -13.58 -3.86 31.23
C THR A 333 -14.02 -2.87 30.15
N PRO A 334 -15.10 -3.17 29.39
CA PRO A 334 -15.66 -2.21 28.47
C PRO A 334 -16.24 -1.00 29.21
N VAL A 335 -16.07 0.19 28.64
CA VAL A 335 -16.67 1.43 29.18
C VAL A 335 -18.18 1.51 28.91
N ALA A 336 -18.65 0.78 27.89
CA ALA A 336 -20.07 0.61 27.60
C ALA A 336 -20.28 -0.76 26.93
N SER A 337 -21.43 -1.37 27.22
CA SER A 337 -21.85 -2.61 26.57
C SER A 337 -23.37 -2.73 26.57
N GLY A 338 -23.91 -3.52 25.66
CA GLY A 338 -25.34 -3.79 25.60
C GLY A 338 -25.71 -4.80 24.53
N ASN A 339 -26.97 -5.17 24.51
CA ASN A 339 -27.54 -6.07 23.53
C ASN A 339 -28.43 -5.29 22.55
N LEU A 340 -28.43 -5.73 21.31
CA LEU A 340 -29.19 -5.12 20.23
C LEU A 340 -29.92 -6.20 19.43
N GLN A 341 -30.96 -5.78 18.73
CA GLN A 341 -31.66 -6.58 17.74
C GLN A 341 -31.88 -5.76 16.47
N THR A 342 -31.89 -6.40 15.32
CA THR A 342 -32.14 -5.74 14.02
C THR A 342 -33.55 -6.02 13.55
N THR A 343 -34.16 -4.98 12.96
CA THR A 343 -35.45 -5.06 12.26
C THR A 343 -35.21 -4.61 10.83
N GLY A 344 -35.56 -5.44 9.84
CA GLY A 344 -35.19 -5.17 8.44
C GLY A 344 -33.66 -5.16 8.24
N GLY A 345 -32.91 -5.90 9.09
CA GLY A 345 -31.46 -5.94 9.04
C GLY A 345 -30.77 -4.68 9.55
N LYS A 346 -31.45 -3.77 10.27
CA LYS A 346 -30.88 -2.48 10.72
C LYS A 346 -31.18 -2.22 12.19
N THR A 347 -30.24 -1.58 12.85
CA THR A 347 -30.40 -1.00 14.19
C THR A 347 -29.32 0.05 14.42
N SER A 348 -29.38 0.76 15.53
CA SER A 348 -28.35 1.70 15.94
C SER A 348 -28.30 1.78 17.46
N PHE A 349 -27.20 2.28 18.00
CA PHE A 349 -27.11 2.61 19.40
C PHE A 349 -26.41 3.95 19.58
N LYS A 350 -26.67 4.58 20.74
CA LYS A 350 -26.05 5.84 21.12
C LYS A 350 -24.91 5.60 22.06
N PHE A 351 -23.86 6.37 21.90
CA PHE A 351 -22.69 6.38 22.76
C PHE A 351 -22.29 7.81 23.07
N ARG A 352 -21.94 8.06 24.33
CA ARG A 352 -21.50 9.36 24.81
C ARG A 352 -20.34 9.20 25.77
N ILE A 353 -19.31 9.99 25.56
CA ILE A 353 -18.21 10.17 26.51
C ILE A 353 -18.28 11.60 27.01
N ASN A 354 -18.25 11.76 28.31
CA ASN A 354 -18.23 13.08 28.94
C ASN A 354 -16.79 13.49 29.26
N TYR A 355 -16.54 14.79 29.16
CA TYR A 355 -15.28 15.36 29.64
C TYR A 355 -15.07 15.00 31.11
N PRO A 356 -13.86 14.61 31.60
CA PRO A 356 -12.56 14.70 30.90
C PRO A 356 -12.11 13.41 30.18
N ASP A 357 -12.98 12.45 29.97
CA ASP A 357 -12.64 11.20 29.34
C ASP A 357 -12.59 11.34 27.82
N TRP A 358 -11.41 11.49 27.28
CA TRP A 358 -11.13 11.54 25.84
C TRP A 358 -10.13 10.44 25.45
N GLY A 359 -10.00 10.16 24.17
CA GLY A 359 -9.02 9.20 23.66
C GLY A 359 -9.54 8.33 22.52
N ARG A 360 -8.83 7.23 22.28
CA ARG A 360 -9.25 6.22 21.31
C ARG A 360 -10.16 5.20 21.98
N TYR A 361 -11.23 4.86 21.26
CA TYR A 361 -12.18 3.85 21.69
C TYR A 361 -12.35 2.82 20.58
N LEU A 362 -12.27 1.55 20.95
CA LEU A 362 -12.63 0.44 20.06
C LEU A 362 -14.10 0.15 20.23
N VAL A 363 -14.88 0.29 19.18
CA VAL A 363 -16.28 -0.10 19.11
C VAL A 363 -16.34 -1.49 18.48
N TYR A 364 -16.83 -2.46 19.21
CA TYR A 364 -16.87 -3.87 18.80
C TYR A 364 -18.30 -4.39 18.86
N VAL A 365 -18.75 -5.08 17.82
CA VAL A 365 -20.09 -5.66 17.73
C VAL A 365 -19.97 -7.11 17.31
N LYS A 366 -20.64 -8.01 18.04
CA LYS A 366 -20.68 -9.45 17.78
C LYS A 366 -22.10 -9.93 17.55
N ASP A 367 -22.31 -10.66 16.48
CA ASP A 367 -23.50 -11.48 16.26
C ASP A 367 -23.28 -12.85 16.93
N ARG A 368 -24.00 -13.10 18.01
CA ARG A 368 -23.88 -14.36 18.76
C ARG A 368 -24.55 -15.54 18.05
N GLU A 369 -25.42 -15.30 17.07
CA GLU A 369 -26.09 -16.34 16.29
C GLU A 369 -25.19 -16.87 15.17
N SER A 370 -24.54 -15.99 14.40
CA SER A 370 -23.61 -16.39 13.33
C SER A 370 -22.18 -16.58 13.81
N GLY A 371 -21.83 -16.00 14.96
CA GLY A 371 -20.46 -15.95 15.48
C GLY A 371 -19.60 -14.86 14.82
N HIS A 372 -20.11 -14.15 13.82
CA HIS A 372 -19.40 -13.05 13.17
C HIS A 372 -19.31 -11.83 14.07
N ALA A 373 -18.21 -11.09 13.96
CA ALA A 373 -18.04 -9.84 14.66
C ALA A 373 -17.39 -8.78 13.75
N THR A 374 -17.58 -7.53 14.12
CA THR A 374 -16.98 -6.38 13.44
C THR A 374 -16.57 -5.33 14.45
N GLY A 375 -15.82 -4.34 14.03
CA GLY A 375 -15.47 -3.20 14.87
C GLY A 375 -14.56 -2.21 14.15
N GLY A 376 -14.36 -1.11 14.82
CA GLY A 376 -13.45 -0.06 14.37
C GLY A 376 -13.11 0.88 15.51
N THR A 377 -12.06 1.68 15.31
CA THR A 377 -11.63 2.65 16.29
C THR A 377 -12.21 4.03 15.99
N VAL A 378 -12.67 4.72 17.03
CA VAL A 378 -13.04 6.13 16.99
C VAL A 378 -12.15 6.92 17.91
N TYR A 379 -11.80 8.12 17.52
CA TYR A 379 -11.12 9.07 18.37
C TYR A 379 -12.13 10.10 18.87
N ILE A 380 -12.25 10.23 20.20
CA ILE A 380 -13.19 11.12 20.86
C ILE A 380 -12.40 12.20 21.56
N ASP A 381 -12.78 13.45 21.32
CA ASP A 381 -12.11 14.62 21.87
C ASP A 381 -13.11 15.74 22.19
N TRP A 382 -12.73 16.73 22.97
CA TRP A 382 -13.61 17.87 23.20
C TRP A 382 -13.39 18.98 22.16
N PRO A 383 -14.44 19.73 21.81
CA PRO A 383 -14.39 20.73 20.74
C PRO A 383 -13.53 21.96 21.10
N ASP A 384 -13.31 22.19 22.40
CA ASP A 384 -12.54 23.32 22.90
C ASP A 384 -11.14 22.90 23.32
N TRP A 385 -10.13 23.27 22.56
CA TRP A 385 -8.71 23.07 22.87
C TRP A 385 -8.24 23.83 24.13
N ARG A 386 -9.16 24.59 24.75
CA ARG A 386 -8.95 25.45 25.94
C ARG A 386 -8.63 24.68 27.22
N GLY A 387 -7.88 23.73 27.26
CA GLY A 387 -7.56 23.06 28.52
C GLY A 387 -6.42 22.08 28.45
N ARG A 388 -5.91 21.83 27.24
CA ARG A 388 -4.78 20.89 27.05
C ARG A 388 -3.46 21.42 27.57
N SER A 389 -3.27 22.75 27.58
CA SER A 389 -2.05 23.37 28.10
C SER A 389 -1.89 23.22 29.64
N ASN A 390 -2.98 22.91 30.37
CA ASN A 390 -2.99 22.90 31.84
C ASN A 390 -3.02 21.51 32.48
N LYS A 391 -3.00 20.40 31.71
CA LYS A 391 -2.95 19.05 32.30
C LYS A 391 -1.63 18.37 32.02
N THR A 392 -0.87 18.17 33.05
CA THR A 392 0.35 17.37 33.12
C THR A 392 0.04 15.92 32.75
N ASP A 393 0.51 15.45 31.61
CA ASP A 393 0.65 14.03 31.34
C ASP A 393 1.69 13.47 32.33
N PRO A 394 1.39 12.44 33.12
CA PRO A 394 2.33 11.85 34.06
C PRO A 394 3.61 11.30 33.38
N SER A 395 3.60 11.08 32.07
CA SER A 395 4.74 10.60 31.28
C SER A 395 5.76 11.70 30.91
N GLY A 396 5.51 12.98 31.26
CA GLY A 396 6.45 14.10 31.01
C GLY A 396 6.60 14.50 29.54
N ILE A 397 5.83 13.91 28.62
CA ILE A 397 5.94 14.17 27.18
C ILE A 397 4.76 15.02 26.71
N LYS A 398 5.04 16.28 26.42
CA LYS A 398 4.04 17.26 26.01
C LYS A 398 3.89 17.26 24.49
N MET A 399 2.88 16.56 23.98
CA MET A 399 2.51 16.61 22.57
C MET A 399 1.60 17.78 22.29
N LEU A 400 1.90 18.55 21.25
CA LEU A 400 1.01 19.55 20.70
C LEU A 400 0.04 18.86 19.73
N ALA A 401 -1.23 18.78 20.10
CA ALA A 401 -2.26 18.33 19.18
C ALA A 401 -2.85 19.55 18.46
N PHE A 402 -2.81 19.55 17.14
CA PHE A 402 -3.43 20.54 16.28
C PHE A 402 -4.01 19.85 15.04
N SER A 403 -4.87 20.53 14.32
CA SER A 403 -5.55 19.97 13.16
C SER A 403 -5.50 20.93 11.97
N LEU A 404 -5.71 20.35 10.80
CA LEU A 404 -5.90 21.07 9.54
C LEU A 404 -7.39 21.15 9.21
N ASN A 405 -7.79 22.14 8.43
CA ASN A 405 -9.17 22.30 8.00
C ASN A 405 -9.60 21.31 6.90
N LYS A 406 -8.67 20.58 6.29
CA LYS A 406 -8.90 19.52 5.28
C LYS A 406 -7.86 18.42 5.40
N ASP A 407 -8.19 17.22 4.92
CA ASP A 407 -7.25 16.09 4.85
C ASP A 407 -6.33 16.12 3.63
N SER A 408 -6.78 16.73 2.53
CA SER A 408 -6.04 16.87 1.28
C SER A 408 -6.35 18.20 0.60
N TYR A 409 -5.38 18.74 -0.09
CA TYR A 409 -5.45 20.04 -0.76
C TYR A 409 -5.03 19.93 -2.22
N GLU A 410 -5.57 20.79 -3.05
CA GLU A 410 -5.06 21.03 -4.40
C GLU A 410 -4.11 22.22 -4.42
N ILE A 411 -3.23 22.26 -5.43
CA ILE A 411 -2.32 23.40 -5.62
C ILE A 411 -3.11 24.69 -5.76
N GLY A 412 -2.64 25.73 -5.06
CA GLY A 412 -3.27 27.05 -5.02
C GLY A 412 -4.32 27.23 -3.94
N GLU A 413 -4.78 26.17 -3.29
CA GLU A 413 -5.63 26.27 -2.11
C GLU A 413 -4.86 26.82 -0.90
N THR A 414 -5.60 27.25 0.11
CA THR A 414 -5.05 27.71 1.39
C THR A 414 -5.35 26.66 2.48
N ALA A 415 -4.29 26.13 3.07
CA ALA A 415 -4.40 25.30 4.25
C ALA A 415 -4.49 26.18 5.51
N THR A 416 -5.30 25.74 6.46
CA THR A 416 -5.44 26.40 7.76
C THR A 416 -5.18 25.39 8.85
N ALA A 417 -4.17 25.66 9.67
CA ALA A 417 -3.92 24.93 10.92
C ALA A 417 -4.51 25.70 12.12
N ILE A 418 -5.07 24.96 13.04
CA ILE A 418 -5.66 25.51 14.26
C ILE A 418 -4.75 25.12 15.42
N ILE A 419 -4.06 26.11 15.99
CA ILE A 419 -3.10 25.94 17.09
C ILE A 419 -3.78 26.34 18.41
N PRO A 420 -3.72 25.49 19.44
CA PRO A 420 -4.35 25.78 20.72
C PRO A 420 -3.80 27.04 21.37
N ALA A 421 -4.66 27.74 22.10
CA ALA A 421 -4.28 28.93 22.87
C ALA A 421 -3.16 28.63 23.88
N ALA A 422 -2.19 29.55 23.97
CA ALA A 422 -1.10 29.47 24.92
C ALA A 422 -0.70 30.87 25.37
N ALA A 423 -1.05 31.24 26.58
CA ALA A 423 -0.81 32.58 27.13
C ALA A 423 0.68 32.95 27.09
N GLY A 424 1.02 34.04 26.39
CA GLY A 424 2.39 34.48 26.18
C GLY A 424 3.27 33.52 25.34
N GLY A 425 2.65 32.55 24.67
CA GLY A 425 3.35 31.54 23.88
C GLY A 425 3.76 32.02 22.50
N ARG A 426 4.86 31.44 22.01
CA ARG A 426 5.33 31.58 20.61
C ARG A 426 5.43 30.22 19.98
N ALA A 427 5.04 30.10 18.75
CA ALA A 427 5.17 28.85 18.00
C ALA A 427 6.17 29.03 16.85
N LEU A 428 7.14 28.11 16.77
CA LEU A 428 7.94 27.92 15.58
C LEU A 428 7.16 26.98 14.66
N VAL A 429 6.77 27.47 13.52
CA VAL A 429 6.06 26.71 12.49
C VAL A 429 7.03 26.41 11.36
N SER A 430 7.18 25.15 10.98
CA SER A 430 7.93 24.75 9.80
C SER A 430 7.09 23.86 8.88
N ILE A 431 7.27 24.03 7.58
CA ILE A 431 6.69 23.21 6.52
C ILE A 431 7.84 22.42 5.90
N GLU A 432 7.79 21.11 6.06
CA GLU A 432 8.90 20.20 5.79
C GLU A 432 8.46 19.12 4.81
N ASN A 433 9.34 18.70 3.91
CA ASN A 433 9.13 17.53 3.06
C ASN A 433 10.14 16.43 3.39
N GLY A 434 10.26 15.43 2.52
CA GLY A 434 11.20 14.31 2.71
C GLY A 434 12.69 14.71 2.71
N SER A 435 13.06 15.94 2.34
CA SER A 435 14.47 16.33 2.17
C SER A 435 14.81 17.76 2.62
N THR A 436 13.85 18.66 2.67
CA THR A 436 14.10 20.10 2.92
C THR A 436 13.02 20.75 3.77
N VAL A 437 13.40 21.83 4.46
CA VAL A 437 12.47 22.76 5.10
C VAL A 437 12.08 23.81 4.06
N LEU A 438 10.81 23.78 3.62
CA LEU A 438 10.32 24.71 2.59
C LEU A 438 10.04 26.10 3.16
N ARG A 439 9.55 26.15 4.41
CA ARG A 439 9.23 27.40 5.10
C ARG A 439 9.39 27.23 6.60
N GLN A 440 9.88 28.26 7.26
CA GLN A 440 9.99 28.31 8.71
C GLN A 440 9.75 29.73 9.21
N GLU A 441 8.92 29.88 10.24
CA GLU A 441 8.63 31.20 10.84
C GLU A 441 8.15 31.08 12.28
N TRP A 442 8.38 32.14 13.06
CA TRP A 442 7.83 32.31 14.40
C TRP A 442 6.52 33.08 14.35
N ILE A 443 5.53 32.58 15.08
CA ILE A 443 4.24 33.26 15.27
C ILE A 443 3.93 33.42 16.76
N GLU A 444 3.25 34.52 17.07
CA GLU A 444 2.68 34.72 18.41
C GLU A 444 1.37 33.93 18.53
N VAL A 445 1.17 33.27 19.65
CA VAL A 445 -0.02 32.46 19.93
C VAL A 445 -0.98 33.21 20.84
N SER A 446 -2.26 33.18 20.52
CA SER A 446 -3.31 33.89 21.23
C SER A 446 -3.43 33.46 22.70
N ASN A 447 -3.72 34.41 23.58
CA ASN A 447 -3.93 34.17 24.99
C ASN A 447 -5.35 33.66 25.36
N GLY A 448 -6.34 33.86 24.48
CA GLY A 448 -7.74 33.65 24.81
C GLY A 448 -8.53 32.84 23.77
N GLY A 449 -7.90 32.26 22.78
CA GLY A 449 -8.57 31.44 21.75
C GLY A 449 -7.56 30.83 20.80
N ASP A 450 -8.02 29.91 19.95
CA ASP A 450 -7.16 29.23 19.01
C ASP A 450 -6.52 30.18 18.00
N THR A 451 -5.25 29.97 17.70
CA THR A 451 -4.52 30.70 16.68
C THR A 451 -4.66 29.99 15.34
N LYS A 452 -5.13 30.71 14.32
CA LYS A 452 -5.19 30.21 12.95
C LYS A 452 -3.90 30.56 12.21
N TYR A 453 -3.18 29.53 11.79
CA TYR A 453 -2.05 29.67 10.90
C TYR A 453 -2.45 29.24 9.49
N THR A 454 -2.24 30.11 8.50
CA THR A 454 -2.61 29.87 7.12
C THR A 454 -1.41 29.90 6.20
N PHE A 455 -1.37 28.98 5.23
CA PHE A 455 -0.34 28.97 4.20
C PHE A 455 -0.91 28.50 2.87
N LYS A 456 -0.30 28.96 1.78
CA LYS A 456 -0.72 28.61 0.43
C LYS A 456 -0.05 27.32 -0.01
N ILE A 457 -0.82 26.42 -0.61
CA ILE A 457 -0.31 25.15 -1.15
C ILE A 457 0.38 25.41 -2.49
N THR A 458 1.61 24.99 -2.58
CA THR A 458 2.48 25.21 -3.75
C THR A 458 2.87 23.87 -4.40
N PRO A 459 3.33 23.86 -5.67
CA PRO A 459 3.69 22.63 -6.38
C PRO A 459 4.76 21.80 -5.70
N GLU A 460 5.74 22.43 -5.05
CA GLU A 460 6.83 21.76 -4.34
C GLU A 460 6.38 20.99 -3.09
N MET A 461 5.14 21.20 -2.64
CA MET A 461 4.54 20.48 -1.52
C MET A 461 3.96 19.09 -1.93
N THR A 462 3.95 18.76 -3.24
CA THR A 462 3.42 17.49 -3.74
C THR A 462 4.47 16.36 -3.61
N PRO A 463 4.11 15.15 -3.15
CA PRO A 463 2.76 14.64 -2.85
C PRO A 463 2.26 14.97 -1.44
N ASN A 464 3.13 15.30 -0.52
CA ASN A 464 2.81 15.73 0.84
C ASN A 464 3.95 16.51 1.45
N VAL A 465 3.60 17.31 2.42
CA VAL A 465 4.53 17.94 3.37
C VAL A 465 4.08 17.64 4.79
N TYR A 466 4.92 17.98 5.74
CA TYR A 466 4.63 17.89 7.17
C TYR A 466 4.62 19.31 7.74
N LEU A 467 3.54 19.64 8.41
CA LEU A 467 3.48 20.84 9.23
C LEU A 467 3.97 20.47 10.62
N HIS A 468 5.13 20.99 10.98
CA HIS A 468 5.76 20.81 12.28
C HIS A 468 5.61 22.11 13.09
N ILE A 469 5.05 22.02 14.27
CA ILE A 469 4.84 23.16 15.16
C ILE A 469 5.49 22.87 16.51
N SER A 470 6.42 23.73 16.92
CA SER A 470 6.99 23.73 18.26
C SER A 470 6.51 24.96 19.02
N LEU A 471 5.66 24.72 20.02
CA LEU A 471 5.06 25.75 20.87
C LEU A 471 5.86 25.91 22.16
N LEU A 472 6.31 27.13 22.44
CA LEU A 472 7.00 27.51 23.67
C LEU A 472 6.13 28.44 24.51
N GLN A 473 6.02 28.14 25.80
CA GLN A 473 5.41 29.03 26.77
C GLN A 473 6.45 29.53 27.77
N PRO A 474 6.46 30.83 28.12
CA PRO A 474 7.42 31.40 29.06
C PRO A 474 7.17 30.94 30.50
N HIS A 475 8.21 30.99 31.32
CA HIS A 475 8.23 30.57 32.70
C HIS A 475 7.42 31.52 33.67
N ALA A 476 7.13 32.72 33.27
CA ALA A 476 6.72 33.82 34.16
C ALA A 476 5.19 33.93 34.39
N GLN A 477 4.45 32.85 34.43
CA GLN A 477 3.01 32.93 34.67
C GLN A 477 2.63 32.29 36.00
N THR A 478 1.80 33.01 36.79
CA THR A 478 1.34 32.65 38.12
C THR A 478 0.55 31.35 38.24
N VAL A 479 0.26 30.67 37.14
CA VAL A 479 -0.52 29.43 37.10
C VAL A 479 0.34 28.20 36.79
N ASN A 480 1.52 28.37 36.20
CA ASN A 480 2.45 27.26 35.86
C ASN A 480 3.89 27.70 36.14
N ASP A 481 4.52 27.13 37.15
CA ASP A 481 5.91 27.39 37.53
C ASP A 481 6.97 26.79 36.56
N LEU A 482 6.57 26.14 35.50
CA LEU A 482 7.49 25.46 34.57
C LEU A 482 7.31 26.00 33.14
N PRO A 483 8.42 26.33 32.44
CA PRO A 483 8.36 26.59 31.01
C PRO A 483 7.92 25.33 30.29
N ILE A 484 7.03 25.49 29.31
CA ILE A 484 6.41 24.39 28.59
C ILE A 484 6.85 24.45 27.13
N ARG A 485 7.45 23.38 26.65
CA ARG A 485 7.65 23.11 25.23
C ARG A 485 6.73 21.97 24.82
N MET A 486 5.90 22.18 23.81
CA MET A 486 5.09 21.16 23.15
C MET A 486 5.41 21.18 21.67
N TYR A 487 5.42 20.02 21.02
CA TYR A 487 5.56 19.96 19.57
C TYR A 487 4.61 18.91 18.98
N GLY A 488 4.24 19.14 17.73
CA GLY A 488 3.38 18.26 16.97
C GLY A 488 3.73 18.28 15.49
N VAL A 489 3.47 17.18 14.81
CA VAL A 489 3.71 17.02 13.37
C VAL A 489 2.46 16.43 12.73
N VAL A 490 1.97 17.06 11.67
CA VAL A 490 0.77 16.62 10.94
C VAL A 490 1.10 16.55 9.44
N PRO A 491 0.79 15.44 8.75
CA PRO A 491 0.93 15.36 7.30
C PRO A 491 -0.10 16.24 6.60
N VAL A 492 0.32 16.89 5.52
CA VAL A 492 -0.51 17.70 4.61
C VAL A 492 -0.43 17.05 3.23
N PHE A 493 -1.49 16.38 2.81
CA PHE A 493 -1.52 15.73 1.50
C PHE A 493 -1.86 16.72 0.40
N VAL A 494 -1.14 16.65 -0.71
CA VAL A 494 -1.28 17.60 -1.83
C VAL A 494 -1.47 16.84 -3.14
N THR A 495 -2.55 17.13 -3.85
CA THR A 495 -2.82 16.65 -5.19
C THR A 495 -2.46 17.68 -6.24
N ASN A 496 -1.84 17.20 -7.34
CA ASN A 496 -1.48 18.03 -8.47
C ASN A 496 -1.87 17.33 -9.78
N SER A 497 -2.99 17.74 -10.38
CA SER A 497 -3.46 17.18 -11.64
C SER A 497 -2.49 17.39 -12.82
N GLN A 498 -1.56 18.36 -12.71
CA GLN A 498 -0.55 18.60 -13.74
C GLN A 498 0.51 17.49 -13.80
N THR A 499 0.69 16.74 -12.72
CA THR A 499 1.65 15.64 -12.65
C THR A 499 1.17 14.35 -13.33
N VAL A 500 -0.09 14.31 -13.77
CA VAL A 500 -0.67 13.13 -14.42
C VAL A 500 -0.58 13.28 -15.93
N LEU A 501 0.06 12.31 -16.58
CA LEU A 501 -0.03 12.07 -18.02
C LEU A 501 -1.10 11.01 -18.30
N GLN A 502 -1.78 11.15 -19.43
CA GLN A 502 -2.80 10.21 -19.90
C GLN A 502 -2.43 9.65 -21.28
N PRO A 503 -1.41 8.78 -21.37
CA PRO A 503 -1.05 8.15 -22.63
C PRO A 503 -2.23 7.38 -23.22
N GLN A 504 -2.34 7.37 -24.53
CA GLN A 504 -3.34 6.61 -25.28
C GLN A 504 -2.65 5.72 -26.30
N ILE A 505 -3.14 4.50 -26.45
CA ILE A 505 -2.67 3.52 -27.41
C ILE A 505 -3.78 3.20 -28.40
N GLN A 506 -3.53 3.42 -29.68
CA GLN A 506 -4.41 3.01 -30.76
C GLN A 506 -3.72 1.91 -31.56
N MET A 507 -4.35 0.73 -31.63
CA MET A 507 -3.89 -0.43 -32.40
C MET A 507 -5.10 -1.28 -32.82
N PRO A 508 -4.97 -2.13 -33.87
CA PRO A 508 -6.02 -3.07 -34.26
C PRO A 508 -6.40 -4.02 -33.11
N GLU A 509 -7.65 -4.41 -33.02
CA GLU A 509 -8.14 -5.38 -32.02
C GLU A 509 -7.76 -6.82 -32.37
N VAL A 510 -7.61 -7.09 -33.66
CA VAL A 510 -7.19 -8.39 -34.18
C VAL A 510 -5.91 -8.23 -34.96
N LEU A 511 -4.89 -9.02 -34.62
CA LEU A 511 -3.60 -9.06 -35.26
C LEU A 511 -3.41 -10.39 -36.03
N ARG A 512 -2.75 -10.34 -37.14
CA ARG A 512 -2.43 -11.55 -37.93
C ARG A 512 -0.96 -11.92 -37.73
N PRO A 513 -0.65 -13.20 -37.51
CA PRO A 513 0.73 -13.67 -37.45
C PRO A 513 1.53 -13.28 -38.72
N GLU A 514 2.83 -13.05 -38.54
CA GLU A 514 3.80 -12.69 -39.60
C GLU A 514 3.48 -11.39 -40.38
N THR A 515 2.49 -10.62 -39.95
CA THR A 515 2.13 -9.34 -40.59
C THR A 515 2.63 -8.14 -39.76
N ASN A 516 2.78 -7.01 -40.46
CA ASN A 516 3.04 -5.74 -39.83
C ASN A 516 1.73 -5.14 -39.29
N PHE A 517 1.81 -4.52 -38.14
CA PHE A 517 0.72 -3.75 -37.56
C PHE A 517 1.23 -2.43 -37.00
N ASN A 518 0.33 -1.45 -36.89
CA ASN A 518 0.68 -0.13 -36.42
C ASN A 518 0.17 0.05 -34.98
N VAL A 519 1.03 0.62 -34.15
CA VAL A 519 0.70 1.09 -32.80
C VAL A 519 0.94 2.59 -32.77
N THR A 520 -0.13 3.36 -32.60
CA THR A 520 -0.05 4.83 -32.49
C THR A 520 -0.18 5.23 -31.04
N VAL A 521 0.79 6.01 -30.58
CA VAL A 521 0.84 6.54 -29.20
C VAL A 521 0.58 8.05 -29.24
N SER A 522 -0.29 8.51 -28.37
CA SER A 522 -0.61 9.93 -28.17
C SER A 522 -0.84 10.23 -26.69
N GLU A 523 -0.93 11.50 -26.33
CA GLU A 523 -1.32 11.94 -24.98
C GLU A 523 -2.66 12.67 -25.07
N LYS A 524 -3.64 12.27 -24.21
CA LYS A 524 -5.03 12.70 -24.28
C LYS A 524 -5.25 14.21 -24.17
N THR A 525 -4.45 14.87 -23.35
CA THR A 525 -4.53 16.32 -23.10
C THR A 525 -3.57 17.12 -23.97
N GLY A 526 -2.78 16.43 -24.81
CA GLY A 526 -1.78 17.03 -25.69
C GLY A 526 -0.50 17.46 -24.97
N LYS A 527 -0.24 17.01 -23.75
CA LYS A 527 1.03 17.26 -23.06
C LYS A 527 2.18 16.55 -23.78
N PRO A 528 3.40 17.13 -23.81
CA PRO A 528 4.58 16.40 -24.30
C PRO A 528 4.89 15.27 -23.33
N MET A 529 5.47 14.17 -23.83
CA MET A 529 5.91 13.05 -23.01
C MET A 529 7.07 12.29 -23.64
N THR A 530 7.93 11.73 -22.79
CA THR A 530 8.89 10.69 -23.16
C THR A 530 8.31 9.35 -22.74
N TYR A 531 8.39 8.33 -23.59
CA TYR A 531 7.78 7.05 -23.29
C TYR A 531 8.56 5.86 -23.84
N THR A 532 8.35 4.70 -23.20
CA THR A 532 8.73 3.38 -23.71
C THR A 532 7.48 2.62 -24.12
N LEU A 533 7.60 1.78 -25.15
CA LEU A 533 6.53 0.91 -25.64
C LEU A 533 6.98 -0.55 -25.57
N ALA A 534 6.21 -1.37 -24.88
CA ALA A 534 6.39 -2.81 -24.82
C ALA A 534 5.18 -3.52 -25.44
N ILE A 535 5.43 -4.56 -26.25
CA ILE A 535 4.41 -5.49 -26.76
C ILE A 535 4.78 -6.87 -26.23
N VAL A 536 3.95 -7.41 -25.36
CA VAL A 536 4.26 -8.67 -24.65
C VAL A 536 3.07 -9.61 -24.73
N ASP A 537 3.35 -10.89 -24.83
CA ASP A 537 2.39 -11.99 -24.70
C ASP A 537 1.52 -11.81 -23.45
N ASP A 538 0.21 -11.59 -23.65
CA ASP A 538 -0.73 -11.30 -22.57
C ASP A 538 -0.94 -12.51 -21.66
N GLY A 539 -0.91 -13.73 -22.21
CA GLY A 539 -0.98 -14.96 -21.43
C GLY A 539 0.20 -15.11 -20.45
N LEU A 540 1.40 -14.65 -20.85
CA LEU A 540 2.57 -14.60 -19.96
C LEU A 540 2.40 -13.56 -18.86
N LEU A 541 1.85 -12.40 -19.18
CA LEU A 541 1.60 -11.33 -18.21
C LEU A 541 0.53 -11.74 -17.21
N ASP A 542 -0.55 -12.36 -17.66
CA ASP A 542 -1.64 -12.84 -16.79
C ASP A 542 -1.17 -13.98 -15.87
N LEU A 543 -0.36 -14.92 -16.39
CA LEU A 543 0.21 -16.02 -15.60
C LEU A 543 1.05 -15.51 -14.43
N THR A 544 1.72 -14.38 -14.62
CA THR A 544 2.58 -13.74 -13.60
C THR A 544 1.87 -12.63 -12.82
N ASN A 545 0.59 -12.38 -13.12
CA ASN A 545 -0.21 -11.29 -12.57
C ASN A 545 0.49 -9.91 -12.71
N PHE A 546 1.16 -9.73 -13.83
CA PHE A 546 1.93 -8.52 -14.11
C PHE A 546 1.02 -7.38 -14.54
N LYS A 547 1.16 -6.25 -13.87
CA LYS A 547 0.48 -5.00 -14.22
C LYS A 547 1.45 -4.08 -14.96
N THR A 548 0.91 -3.29 -15.88
CA THR A 548 1.69 -2.23 -16.53
C THR A 548 2.34 -1.33 -15.49
N PRO A 549 3.66 -1.12 -15.54
CA PRO A 549 4.37 -0.30 -14.56
C PRO A 549 3.76 1.10 -14.46
N ASP A 550 3.52 1.55 -13.22
CA ASP A 550 2.90 2.84 -12.93
C ASP A 550 3.91 3.79 -12.27
N PRO A 551 4.58 4.63 -13.06
CA PRO A 551 5.56 5.58 -12.55
C PRO A 551 4.92 6.68 -11.69
N TRP A 552 3.66 7.07 -11.97
CA TRP A 552 3.01 8.12 -11.20
C TRP A 552 2.79 7.70 -9.76
N ASN A 553 2.25 6.51 -9.52
CA ASN A 553 2.07 5.98 -8.17
C ASN A 553 3.40 5.81 -7.41
N ASP A 554 4.50 5.54 -8.11
CA ASP A 554 5.81 5.42 -7.49
C ASP A 554 6.41 6.77 -7.11
N PHE A 555 6.40 7.75 -8.01
CA PHE A 555 7.00 9.08 -7.80
C PHE A 555 6.17 9.96 -6.85
N TYR A 556 4.86 9.79 -6.84
CA TYR A 556 3.90 10.51 -6.01
C TYR A 556 3.31 9.68 -4.86
N SER A 557 3.95 8.57 -4.52
CA SER A 557 3.71 7.89 -3.25
C SER A 557 4.04 8.83 -2.09
N ARG A 558 3.36 8.66 -0.97
CA ARG A 558 3.64 9.42 0.25
C ARG A 558 5.12 9.38 0.60
N GLU A 559 5.72 10.53 0.85
CA GLU A 559 7.10 10.70 1.29
C GLU A 559 7.17 10.67 2.82
N ALA A 560 8.17 10.02 3.38
CA ALA A 560 8.46 10.06 4.81
C ALA A 560 9.04 11.44 5.19
N LEU A 561 8.86 11.84 6.45
CA LEU A 561 9.54 13.01 6.99
C LEU A 561 11.05 12.74 7.07
N GLY A 562 11.83 13.45 6.26
CA GLY A 562 13.29 13.32 6.24
C GLY A 562 14.03 14.34 7.10
N ILE A 563 13.31 15.30 7.67
CA ILE A 563 13.89 16.37 8.49
C ILE A 563 13.96 15.93 9.94
N ARG A 564 15.10 16.18 10.57
CA ARG A 564 15.31 15.96 11.99
C ARG A 564 15.47 17.29 12.70
N THR A 565 14.88 17.40 13.87
CA THR A 565 14.91 18.61 14.69
C THR A 565 15.57 18.31 16.02
N TRP A 566 16.45 19.20 16.47
CA TRP A 566 17.09 19.12 17.79
C TRP A 566 16.77 20.38 18.58
N ASP A 567 16.60 20.24 19.87
CA ASP A 567 16.52 21.36 20.81
C ASP A 567 17.31 21.08 22.10
N MET A 568 17.51 22.11 22.89
CA MET A 568 18.20 22.01 24.18
C MET A 568 17.23 22.11 25.37
N TYR A 569 15.95 22.00 25.12
CA TYR A 569 14.95 22.30 26.14
C TYR A 569 15.06 21.39 27.37
N ASP A 570 15.29 20.10 27.15
CA ASP A 570 15.44 19.12 28.22
C ASP A 570 16.75 19.30 29.03
N ASN A 571 17.72 20.00 28.47
CA ASN A 571 19.02 20.31 29.13
C ASN A 571 19.00 21.61 29.95
N VAL A 572 18.05 22.52 29.68
CA VAL A 572 17.95 23.83 30.37
C VAL A 572 17.23 23.73 31.70
N LEU A 573 16.38 22.75 31.85
CA LEU A 573 15.56 22.54 33.04
C LEU A 573 15.95 21.22 33.69
N GLY A 574 16.91 21.18 34.55
CA GLY A 574 17.35 20.02 35.31
C GLY A 574 16.25 19.02 35.75
N ALA A 575 15.62 18.40 34.80
CA ALA A 575 14.66 17.33 35.00
C ALA A 575 15.34 16.00 34.73
N SER A 576 15.54 15.22 35.77
CA SER A 576 16.04 13.86 35.71
C SER A 576 15.10 12.96 34.91
N ALA A 577 15.52 12.53 33.74
CA ALA A 577 14.86 11.49 32.96
C ALA A 577 15.69 10.21 32.98
N GLY A 578 15.11 9.13 33.42
CA GLY A 578 15.70 7.80 33.35
C GLY A 578 15.74 7.28 31.93
N SER A 579 16.89 6.77 31.52
CA SER A 579 17.12 6.16 30.22
C SER A 579 16.65 4.71 30.18
N TYR A 580 16.05 4.29 29.06
CA TYR A 580 15.84 2.87 28.74
C TYR A 580 16.42 2.55 27.37
N SER A 581 17.18 1.46 27.35
CA SER A 581 17.90 0.91 26.22
C SER A 581 17.01 0.04 25.33
N SER A 582 17.25 0.09 24.01
CA SER A 582 16.62 -0.72 22.99
C SER A 582 17.35 -2.06 22.79
N LEU A 583 16.58 -3.11 22.55
CA LEU A 583 17.05 -4.44 22.16
C LEU A 583 16.66 -4.75 20.71
N PHE A 584 17.63 -5.22 19.95
CA PHE A 584 17.46 -5.63 18.56
C PHE A 584 17.06 -7.11 18.46
N SER A 585 16.26 -7.44 17.46
CA SER A 585 16.02 -8.81 17.05
C SER A 585 16.32 -9.00 15.55
N THR A 586 17.08 -10.03 15.24
CA THR A 586 17.44 -10.49 13.89
C THR A 586 16.59 -11.71 13.51
N GLY A 587 16.04 -11.71 12.31
CA GLY A 587 15.32 -12.87 11.73
C GLY A 587 16.13 -13.53 10.62
N GLY A 588 16.10 -14.84 10.59
CA GLY A 588 16.83 -15.68 9.65
C GLY A 588 15.98 -16.23 8.53
N ASP A 589 16.65 -16.51 7.42
CA ASP A 589 16.10 -16.84 6.10
C ASP A 589 16.20 -18.35 5.84
N ALA A 590 15.20 -18.92 5.15
CA ALA A 590 15.18 -20.32 4.75
C ALA A 590 15.14 -20.46 3.23
N THR A 591 16.15 -21.15 2.69
CA THR A 591 16.32 -21.43 1.27
C THR A 591 15.73 -22.77 0.84
N LEU A 592 15.03 -22.79 -0.29
CA LEU A 592 14.58 -24.01 -1.00
C LEU A 592 15.37 -24.21 -2.29
N LYS A 593 15.74 -25.46 -2.56
CA LYS A 593 16.54 -25.88 -3.72
C LYS A 593 15.65 -26.15 -4.95
N PRO A 594 16.12 -25.86 -6.18
CA PRO A 594 15.40 -26.16 -7.41
C PRO A 594 15.79 -27.51 -8.03
N ALA A 595 14.86 -28.08 -8.80
CA ALA A 595 15.06 -29.25 -9.62
C ALA A 595 15.17 -28.87 -11.10
N ASP A 596 16.13 -29.47 -11.78
CA ASP A 596 16.41 -29.28 -13.21
C ASP A 596 15.38 -29.97 -14.11
N ALA A 597 14.94 -29.28 -15.17
CA ALA A 597 14.38 -29.93 -16.36
C ALA A 597 14.41 -29.00 -17.57
N LYS A 598 15.08 -29.45 -18.62
CA LYS A 598 15.14 -28.82 -19.95
C LYS A 598 13.82 -29.03 -20.71
N ALA A 599 13.23 -27.99 -21.26
CA ALA A 599 12.24 -28.11 -22.32
C ALA A 599 12.19 -26.87 -23.20
N ASN A 600 12.29 -27.16 -24.48
CA ASN A 600 12.31 -26.25 -25.62
C ASN A 600 10.87 -26.00 -26.12
N ARG A 601 10.50 -24.73 -26.46
CA ARG A 601 9.67 -24.35 -27.60
C ARG A 601 8.78 -23.12 -27.39
N PHE A 602 8.71 -22.30 -28.46
CA PHE A 602 8.03 -21.03 -28.70
C PHE A 602 8.49 -19.92 -27.76
N LYS A 603 9.31 -19.02 -28.34
CA LYS A 603 9.66 -17.76 -27.65
C LYS A 603 8.39 -16.92 -27.53
N PRO A 604 8.06 -16.39 -26.35
CA PRO A 604 6.96 -15.47 -26.20
C PRO A 604 7.21 -14.22 -27.06
N VAL A 605 6.13 -13.60 -27.52
CA VAL A 605 6.25 -12.31 -28.19
C VAL A 605 6.71 -11.28 -27.17
N VAL A 606 7.87 -10.71 -27.41
CA VAL A 606 8.39 -9.59 -26.63
C VAL A 606 9.05 -8.62 -27.59
N LYS A 607 8.51 -7.42 -27.64
CA LYS A 607 9.09 -6.27 -28.34
C LYS A 607 9.16 -5.12 -27.35
N PHE A 608 10.34 -4.57 -27.17
CA PHE A 608 10.56 -3.40 -26.34
C PHE A 608 11.28 -2.34 -27.17
N ILE A 609 10.72 -1.13 -27.23
CA ILE A 609 11.27 -0.02 -28.00
C ILE A 609 11.17 1.29 -27.21
N GLY A 610 12.06 2.20 -27.53
CA GLY A 610 12.18 3.51 -26.90
C GLY A 610 13.45 3.64 -26.05
N PRO A 611 13.59 4.75 -25.32
CA PRO A 611 12.60 5.82 -25.12
C PRO A 611 12.42 6.73 -26.35
N PHE A 612 11.20 7.24 -26.54
CA PHE A 612 10.85 8.20 -27.59
C PHE A 612 10.30 9.48 -26.97
N TYR A 613 10.63 10.62 -27.55
CA TYR A 613 10.05 11.89 -27.18
C TYR A 613 8.88 12.26 -28.11
N LEU A 614 7.74 12.56 -27.53
CA LEU A 614 6.54 13.02 -28.20
C LEU A 614 6.29 14.50 -27.86
N GLY A 615 6.37 15.37 -28.86
CA GLY A 615 6.10 16.79 -28.69
C GLY A 615 4.62 17.09 -28.42
N LYS A 616 4.34 18.30 -27.92
CA LYS A 616 2.98 18.76 -27.57
C LYS A 616 1.98 18.58 -28.72
N GLY A 617 0.86 17.91 -28.45
CA GLY A 617 -0.22 17.68 -29.41
C GLY A 617 0.13 16.76 -30.57
N LYS A 618 1.23 16.02 -30.46
CA LYS A 618 1.67 15.07 -31.50
C LYS A 618 1.22 13.64 -31.19
N SER A 619 1.21 12.79 -32.20
CA SER A 619 1.13 11.35 -32.11
C SER A 619 2.30 10.71 -32.85
N GLN A 620 2.68 9.50 -32.46
CA GLN A 620 3.75 8.75 -33.11
C GLN A 620 3.28 7.33 -33.40
N THR A 621 3.45 6.89 -34.64
CA THR A 621 3.09 5.54 -35.07
C THR A 621 4.33 4.68 -35.19
N HIS A 622 4.28 3.51 -34.57
CA HIS A 622 5.31 2.47 -34.66
C HIS A 622 4.77 1.30 -35.47
N THR A 623 5.47 0.95 -36.53
CA THR A 623 5.17 -0.25 -37.33
C THR A 623 5.97 -1.42 -36.80
N LEU A 624 5.29 -2.44 -36.28
CA LEU A 624 5.87 -3.61 -35.65
C LEU A 624 5.44 -4.86 -36.41
N LYS A 625 6.32 -5.86 -36.48
CA LYS A 625 6.00 -7.17 -37.05
C LYS A 625 5.67 -8.16 -35.93
N LEU A 626 4.50 -8.79 -36.00
CA LEU A 626 4.16 -9.91 -35.16
C LEU A 626 4.88 -11.15 -35.66
N PRO A 627 5.61 -11.91 -34.82
CA PRO A 627 6.16 -13.21 -35.23
C PRO A 627 5.04 -14.24 -35.40
N MET A 628 5.42 -15.47 -35.78
CA MET A 628 4.47 -16.61 -35.76
C MET A 628 3.99 -16.85 -34.32
N TYR A 629 2.82 -16.35 -34.01
CA TYR A 629 2.23 -16.37 -32.67
C TYR A 629 0.71 -16.45 -32.77
N VAL A 630 0.10 -17.23 -31.88
CA VAL A 630 -1.36 -17.35 -31.73
C VAL A 630 -1.69 -17.10 -30.26
N GLY A 631 -2.43 -16.04 -29.98
CA GLY A 631 -2.80 -15.62 -28.64
C GLY A 631 -3.00 -14.11 -28.58
N SER A 632 -3.23 -13.57 -27.39
CA SER A 632 -3.35 -12.13 -27.18
C SER A 632 -2.02 -11.49 -26.82
N VAL A 633 -1.80 -10.25 -27.28
CA VAL A 633 -0.65 -9.43 -26.92
C VAL A 633 -1.11 -8.14 -26.25
N ARG A 634 -0.38 -7.72 -25.23
CA ARG A 634 -0.62 -6.46 -24.52
C ARG A 634 0.44 -5.43 -24.91
N ALA A 635 -0.02 -4.32 -25.45
CA ALA A 635 0.77 -3.11 -25.64
C ALA A 635 0.75 -2.30 -24.35
N MET A 636 1.92 -1.92 -23.87
CA MET A 636 2.09 -1.15 -22.64
C MET A 636 2.96 0.07 -22.90
N VAL A 637 2.50 1.24 -22.45
CA VAL A 637 3.24 2.50 -22.50
C VAL A 637 3.51 2.95 -21.08
N VAL A 638 4.77 3.28 -20.80
CA VAL A 638 5.21 3.96 -19.59
C VAL A 638 5.77 5.32 -19.99
N ALA A 639 5.21 6.40 -19.45
CA ALA A 639 5.50 7.76 -19.89
C ALA A 639 5.89 8.68 -18.74
N GLY A 640 6.73 9.67 -19.05
CA GLY A 640 7.14 10.72 -18.12
C GLY A 640 7.68 11.95 -18.84
N GLN A 641 7.47 13.13 -18.25
CA GLN A 641 8.05 14.39 -18.73
C GLN A 641 7.97 15.45 -17.63
N GLU A 642 9.11 15.98 -17.24
CA GLU A 642 9.20 17.13 -16.31
C GLU A 642 8.31 17.01 -15.06
N GLY A 643 8.39 15.86 -14.36
CA GLY A 643 7.61 15.61 -13.15
C GLY A 643 6.16 15.18 -13.39
N ALA A 644 5.73 14.97 -14.63
CA ALA A 644 4.47 14.36 -14.96
C ALA A 644 4.68 12.92 -15.45
N TYR A 645 3.85 11.97 -14.98
CA TYR A 645 4.00 10.55 -15.27
C TYR A 645 2.66 9.91 -15.56
N GLY A 646 2.69 8.79 -16.26
CA GLY A 646 1.51 7.99 -16.52
C GLY A 646 1.82 6.71 -17.26
N ASN A 647 0.82 5.87 -17.40
CA ASN A 647 0.89 4.63 -18.15
C ASN A 647 -0.39 4.38 -18.94
N ALA A 648 -0.32 3.48 -19.89
CA ALA A 648 -1.48 2.96 -20.62
C ALA A 648 -1.22 1.54 -21.07
N GLU A 649 -2.29 0.77 -21.23
CA GLU A 649 -2.25 -0.57 -21.82
C GLU A 649 -3.41 -0.79 -22.79
N LYS A 650 -3.20 -1.67 -23.77
CA LYS A 650 -4.23 -2.15 -24.68
C LYS A 650 -3.89 -3.57 -25.15
N THR A 651 -4.86 -4.47 -25.05
CA THR A 651 -4.73 -5.86 -25.52
C THR A 651 -5.33 -6.02 -26.92
N ALA A 652 -4.70 -6.86 -27.74
CA ALA A 652 -5.21 -7.29 -29.05
C ALA A 652 -5.05 -8.82 -29.20
N PHE A 653 -5.89 -9.43 -30.03
CA PHE A 653 -6.01 -10.86 -30.21
C PHE A 653 -5.50 -11.32 -31.56
#